data_b32cbc9a11e25e63f0ae31a9015cdf37
#
_entry.id   b32cbc9a11e25e63f0ae31a9015cdf37
#
_cell.length_a   1.000
_cell.length_b   1.000
_cell.length_c   1.000
_cell.angle_alpha   90.00
_cell.angle_beta   90.00
_cell.angle_gamma   90.00
#
_symmetry.space_group_name_H-M   'P 1'
#
loop_
_entity.id
_entity.type
_entity.pdbx_description
1 polymer ?
#
loop_
_entity_poly.entity_id
_entity_poly.type
_entity_poly.pdbx_seq_one_letter_code
_entity_poly.pdbx_strand_id
1 'polypeptide(L)'
;MRRRKKRWAAGEEQAQTQKMGPPPVTSHRHQLALRWCKRAEAKDGAKRRWGLRPLECLIIWVVAFAFVARFIYYYVHADDMNARMESLSGMCDERARMLQDQFTVSTNHVHALAILVSSFHHRKSPSAIDQKTFAEYTAGTAFERPLLSGVAYAQRVMHSERESFERHQGWTIKTMKREASPIQDEYAPAIFSQETISYIESLDMMSGQEDRENILRARATGKAVLTSPFKLLESNHLGVVLTFPVYRSSLAAEATVEDRIEATVGYLGGAFDVESLVENLLRKLAGNEAIVVNVYDVTNSSMPLTMYGPESAEGDMSLIHSSMLDFGDPFRKHIMICRYLQNPPIPWMAILSSSGVFIIAALAGYIMYAAVIQIAKIEEDYIKMTELKVQAESADVAKSQFLATVSHEIRTPMNGVLGMLQMLLDTDLDSTQKDYVRTAQASGKALITLINEVLDRAKIESGKLELEAVPFNLRSILDDILSLFSGKSRNKGIELGVFVSDKVPELLIGDPGRFRQIITNLVGNSVKFTERGHIFVRVHLVEHAKLLVDTRVDASAKGSPTDLAVSTGNVFNTLSGYEASDDSNSWDKFKLLFSDSVPLSDKVAECVAATSISDNVALMVSVEDTGIGIPLPAQDRVFMPFMQADSSTSRTYGGTGIGLSISKCLVELMGGKINFISRPHIGSTFTFTVVVRKCDKLLLTDRKMHLSETLPMCFKGMKAIIVDGRPVRAAVTKYHLQRLGMSVEVVSCMKMAIRVISTQNGYARNGRSCRIPDIILVEKESWHCEAELGTFECIQDIKHNGQVHEMPKMVLLATSISSAESLKAKSAGFVDTLIMKPLRASMMAASFQQVLGIGNTQQGKGVLSGGPFLRNVLSGKKILVVDDNGVNRKVAEFALKKYGANVACAESGKIALAMLQIPHKFDACFMDVQMPEMDGQIRQLENQANKQVNVGSALDGGSGKSQWHLPILAMTADLIQATYEECLKCGMDGYVSKPFEEQQLYQAVAKFFDTNQPLAQN
;
A
#
# COMPACT_ATOMS: atom_id res chain seq x y z
N MET A 1 -39.15 -34.29 -29.05
CA MET A 1 -40.25 -35.28 -28.80
C MET A 1 -40.32 -35.61 -27.32
N ARG A 2 -41.43 -35.24 -26.76
CA ARG A 2 -42.28 -35.93 -25.76
C ARG A 2 -41.63 -36.35 -24.44
N ARG A 3 -41.96 -35.66 -23.34
CA ARG A 3 -43.12 -35.84 -22.41
C ARG A 3 -42.86 -36.99 -21.45
N ARG A 4 -43.07 -36.99 -20.14
CA ARG A 4 -43.98 -36.38 -19.17
C ARG A 4 -43.76 -37.07 -17.82
N LYS A 5 -43.73 -36.27 -16.72
CA LYS A 5 -44.60 -36.34 -15.54
C LYS A 5 -44.82 -37.72 -14.86
N LYS A 6 -44.58 -37.76 -13.54
CA LYS A 6 -45.67 -37.94 -12.55
C LYS A 6 -45.17 -37.71 -11.11
N ARG A 7 -45.96 -36.95 -10.39
CA ARG A 7 -46.12 -36.80 -8.94
C ARG A 7 -46.76 -38.04 -8.32
N TRP A 8 -46.57 -38.15 -6.96
CA TRP A 8 -47.57 -38.44 -5.90
C TRP A 8 -46.78 -38.66 -4.60
N ALA A 9 -46.86 -38.02 -3.50
CA ALA A 9 -47.89 -37.56 -2.56
C ALA A 9 -48.17 -38.60 -1.48
N ALA A 10 -47.83 -38.20 -0.25
CA ALA A 10 -48.53 -38.29 1.02
C ALA A 10 -48.66 -39.66 1.73
N GLY A 11 -48.47 -39.59 3.06
CA GLY A 11 -49.01 -40.52 4.05
C GLY A 11 -48.26 -40.51 5.38
N GLU A 12 -48.85 -39.84 6.35
CA GLU A 12 -48.54 -39.86 7.77
C GLU A 12 -48.56 -41.27 8.36
N GLU A 13 -47.72 -41.55 9.39
CA GLU A 13 -48.24 -41.96 10.68
C GLU A 13 -47.15 -42.12 11.75
N GLN A 14 -47.50 -41.77 12.93
CA GLN A 14 -46.75 -41.75 14.18
C GLN A 14 -46.43 -43.12 14.71
N ALA A 15 -45.28 -43.29 15.34
CA ALA A 15 -45.16 -44.06 16.57
C ALA A 15 -43.90 -43.71 17.35
N GLN A 16 -44.09 -43.26 18.59
CA GLN A 16 -43.13 -43.09 19.65
C GLN A 16 -42.38 -44.38 19.96
N THR A 17 -41.05 -44.27 20.16
CA THR A 17 -40.37 -44.98 21.25
C THR A 17 -39.05 -44.27 21.57
N GLN A 18 -38.96 -43.87 22.84
CA GLN A 18 -37.75 -43.39 23.49
C GLN A 18 -36.64 -44.45 23.51
N LYS A 19 -35.44 -44.06 23.11
CA LYS A 19 -34.21 -44.62 23.69
C LYS A 19 -33.10 -43.57 23.67
N MET A 20 -32.61 -43.21 24.85
CA MET A 20 -31.42 -42.40 25.08
C MET A 20 -30.19 -43.03 24.43
N GLY A 21 -29.42 -42.23 23.69
CA GLY A 21 -28.09 -42.55 23.21
C GLY A 21 -27.21 -41.30 23.33
N PRO A 22 -25.89 -41.40 23.42
CA PRO A 22 -24.96 -40.34 23.85
C PRO A 22 -24.84 -39.20 22.82
N PRO A 23 -24.34 -38.01 23.22
CA PRO A 23 -24.37 -36.78 22.41
C PRO A 23 -23.46 -36.88 21.19
N PRO A 24 -23.82 -36.25 20.08
CA PRO A 24 -23.12 -36.42 18.79
C PRO A 24 -21.90 -35.51 18.68
N VAL A 25 -20.74 -36.12 18.63
CA VAL A 25 -19.45 -35.48 18.19
C VAL A 25 -19.41 -35.49 16.66
N THR A 26 -20.42 -35.02 15.94
CA THR A 26 -20.44 -35.11 14.46
C THR A 26 -20.82 -33.83 13.72
N SER A 27 -20.91 -32.67 14.38
CA SER A 27 -21.33 -31.46 13.64
C SER A 27 -20.24 -30.84 12.77
N HIS A 28 -18.98 -31.01 13.08
CA HIS A 28 -17.89 -30.37 12.33
C HIS A 28 -17.51 -31.12 11.03
N ARG A 29 -17.56 -32.45 11.02
CA ARG A 29 -17.25 -33.22 9.80
C ARG A 29 -18.35 -33.09 8.75
N HIS A 30 -19.62 -32.99 9.14
CA HIS A 30 -20.73 -32.84 8.19
C HIS A 30 -20.77 -31.42 7.58
N GLN A 31 -20.43 -30.40 8.32
CA GLN A 31 -20.29 -29.04 7.76
C GLN A 31 -19.10 -28.90 6.82
N LEU A 32 -18.00 -29.60 7.08
CA LEU A 32 -16.87 -29.68 6.17
C LEU A 32 -17.20 -30.45 4.90
N ALA A 33 -17.91 -31.59 4.99
CA ALA A 33 -18.34 -32.35 3.84
C ALA A 33 -19.34 -31.58 2.96
N LEU A 34 -20.30 -30.87 3.54
CA LEU A 34 -21.22 -29.99 2.81
C LEU A 34 -20.54 -28.76 2.18
N ARG A 35 -19.49 -28.23 2.81
CA ARG A 35 -18.64 -27.22 2.19
C ARG A 35 -17.81 -27.78 1.04
N TRP A 36 -17.35 -29.04 1.12
CA TRP A 36 -16.64 -29.71 0.03
C TRP A 36 -17.56 -30.00 -1.18
N CYS A 37 -18.79 -30.46 -0.93
CA CYS A 37 -19.78 -30.68 -2.02
C CYS A 37 -20.17 -29.35 -2.70
N LYS A 38 -20.40 -28.27 -1.92
CA LYS A 38 -20.67 -26.94 -2.50
C LYS A 38 -19.47 -26.36 -3.23
N ARG A 39 -18.21 -26.70 -2.85
CA ARG A 39 -17.00 -26.30 -3.58
C ARG A 39 -16.78 -27.12 -4.85
N ALA A 40 -17.13 -28.41 -4.86
CA ALA A 40 -17.08 -29.24 -6.07
C ALA A 40 -18.10 -28.75 -7.11
N GLU A 41 -19.32 -28.39 -6.68
CA GLU A 41 -20.34 -27.78 -7.54
C GLU A 41 -19.94 -26.35 -8.02
N ALA A 42 -19.18 -25.58 -7.24
CA ALA A 42 -18.64 -24.29 -7.66
C ALA A 42 -17.50 -24.43 -8.68
N LYS A 43 -16.66 -25.49 -8.58
CA LYS A 43 -15.62 -25.81 -9.58
C LYS A 43 -16.21 -26.23 -10.91
N ASP A 44 -17.29 -27.00 -10.91
CA ASP A 44 -18.03 -27.37 -12.15
C ASP A 44 -18.85 -26.17 -12.69
N GLY A 45 -19.32 -25.29 -11.85
CA GLY A 45 -19.99 -24.05 -12.23
C GLY A 45 -19.06 -23.03 -12.89
N ALA A 46 -17.82 -22.94 -12.44
CA ALA A 46 -16.80 -22.06 -13.04
C ALA A 46 -16.38 -22.60 -14.43
N LYS A 47 -16.21 -23.90 -14.60
CA LYS A 47 -15.95 -24.50 -15.93
C LYS A 47 -17.11 -24.33 -16.91
N ARG A 48 -18.36 -24.20 -16.45
CA ARG A 48 -19.53 -23.96 -17.31
C ARG A 48 -19.77 -22.49 -17.65
N ARG A 49 -19.18 -21.55 -16.95
CA ARG A 49 -19.35 -20.10 -17.21
C ARG A 49 -18.60 -19.59 -18.44
N TRP A 50 -17.55 -20.27 -18.88
CA TRP A 50 -16.81 -19.97 -20.10
C TRP A 50 -17.16 -20.99 -21.17
N GLY A 51 -18.37 -20.89 -21.77
CA GLY A 51 -18.93 -21.84 -22.73
C GLY A 51 -18.20 -21.93 -24.06
N LEU A 52 -17.26 -21.06 -24.36
CA LEU A 52 -16.36 -21.13 -25.51
C LEU A 52 -14.92 -21.21 -24.99
N ARG A 53 -14.14 -22.11 -25.56
CA ARG A 53 -12.72 -22.14 -25.24
C ARG A 53 -12.07 -20.83 -25.68
N PRO A 54 -11.18 -20.22 -24.92
CA PRO A 54 -10.58 -18.94 -25.28
C PRO A 54 -9.91 -18.95 -26.67
N LEU A 55 -9.48 -20.12 -27.14
CA LEU A 55 -8.97 -20.32 -28.49
C LEU A 55 -10.06 -20.19 -29.56
N GLU A 56 -11.25 -20.67 -29.33
CA GLU A 56 -12.39 -20.53 -30.25
C GLU A 56 -12.82 -19.07 -30.39
N CYS A 57 -12.83 -18.32 -29.29
CA CYS A 57 -13.09 -16.89 -29.32
C CYS A 57 -12.02 -16.14 -30.13
N LEU A 58 -10.74 -16.50 -29.97
CA LEU A 58 -9.65 -15.91 -30.74
C LEU A 58 -9.80 -16.20 -32.25
N ILE A 59 -10.16 -17.43 -32.62
CA ILE A 59 -10.38 -17.79 -34.03
C ILE A 59 -11.53 -16.99 -34.61
N ILE A 60 -12.65 -16.87 -33.92
CA ILE A 60 -13.82 -16.10 -34.37
C ILE A 60 -13.41 -14.63 -34.55
N TRP A 61 -12.64 -14.06 -33.63
CA TRP A 61 -12.11 -12.70 -33.70
C TRP A 61 -11.24 -12.50 -34.95
N VAL A 62 -10.26 -13.37 -35.17
CA VAL A 62 -9.37 -13.28 -36.34
C VAL A 62 -10.15 -13.35 -37.66
N VAL A 63 -11.12 -14.30 -37.75
CA VAL A 63 -11.96 -14.43 -38.95
C VAL A 63 -12.81 -13.17 -39.17
N ALA A 64 -13.42 -12.64 -38.12
CA ALA A 64 -14.23 -11.42 -38.23
C ALA A 64 -13.39 -10.25 -38.75
N PHE A 65 -12.19 -10.07 -38.21
CA PHE A 65 -11.31 -8.97 -38.65
C PHE A 65 -10.68 -9.20 -40.02
N ALA A 66 -10.51 -10.46 -40.45
CA ALA A 66 -10.12 -10.73 -41.83
C ALA A 66 -11.21 -10.24 -42.83
N PHE A 67 -12.48 -10.41 -42.47
CA PHE A 67 -13.58 -9.84 -43.29
C PHE A 67 -13.56 -8.31 -43.26
N VAL A 68 -13.31 -7.69 -42.11
CA VAL A 68 -13.20 -6.22 -42.04
C VAL A 68 -12.03 -5.71 -42.85
N ALA A 69 -10.87 -6.33 -42.77
CA ALA A 69 -9.69 -5.96 -43.55
C ALA A 69 -9.95 -6.09 -45.03
N ARG A 70 -10.63 -7.19 -45.46
CA ARG A 70 -11.04 -7.37 -46.86
C ARG A 70 -12.00 -6.27 -47.32
N PHE A 71 -12.97 -5.89 -46.45
CA PHE A 71 -13.90 -4.80 -46.78
C PHE A 71 -13.17 -3.47 -46.94
N ILE A 72 -12.23 -3.14 -46.04
CA ILE A 72 -11.43 -1.92 -46.11
C ILE A 72 -10.59 -1.89 -47.41
N TYR A 73 -9.96 -3.04 -47.74
CA TYR A 73 -9.22 -3.12 -49.02
C TYR A 73 -10.10 -2.77 -50.23
N TYR A 74 -11.29 -3.37 -50.33
CA TYR A 74 -12.19 -3.12 -51.45
C TYR A 74 -12.69 -1.68 -51.43
N TYR A 75 -12.98 -1.14 -50.29
CA TYR A 75 -13.46 0.24 -50.17
C TYR A 75 -12.39 1.25 -50.62
N VAL A 76 -11.18 1.15 -50.07
CA VAL A 76 -10.08 2.06 -50.39
C VAL A 76 -9.65 1.91 -51.85
N HIS A 77 -9.64 0.67 -52.37
CA HIS A 77 -9.31 0.43 -53.77
C HIS A 77 -10.38 1.01 -54.72
N ALA A 78 -11.65 0.85 -54.36
CA ALA A 78 -12.75 1.44 -55.15
C ALA A 78 -12.69 2.96 -55.11
N ASP A 79 -12.37 3.57 -54.00
CA ASP A 79 -12.23 5.01 -53.84
C ASP A 79 -11.07 5.55 -54.69
N ASP A 80 -9.91 4.87 -54.69
CA ASP A 80 -8.75 5.22 -55.55
C ASP A 80 -9.11 5.12 -57.05
N MET A 81 -9.83 4.06 -57.43
CA MET A 81 -10.28 3.85 -58.80
C MET A 81 -11.29 4.92 -59.23
N ASN A 82 -12.23 5.30 -58.37
CA ASN A 82 -13.18 6.38 -58.64
C ASN A 82 -12.46 7.73 -58.78
N ALA A 83 -11.52 8.03 -57.90
CA ALA A 83 -10.73 9.28 -58.00
C ALA A 83 -9.94 9.36 -59.30
N ARG A 84 -9.38 8.21 -59.77
CA ARG A 84 -8.70 8.12 -61.08
C ARG A 84 -9.67 8.31 -62.24
N MET A 85 -10.87 7.70 -62.15
CA MET A 85 -11.90 7.90 -63.16
C MET A 85 -12.36 9.34 -63.27
N GLU A 86 -12.53 10.02 -62.14
CA GLU A 86 -12.91 11.42 -62.08
C GLU A 86 -11.79 12.32 -62.69
N SER A 87 -10.52 12.00 -62.34
CA SER A 87 -9.36 12.70 -62.93
C SER A 87 -9.29 12.50 -64.46
N LEU A 88 -9.47 11.22 -64.93
CA LEU A 88 -9.49 10.92 -66.37
C LEU A 88 -10.63 11.64 -67.09
N SER A 89 -11.83 11.63 -66.49
CA SER A 89 -12.99 12.34 -67.01
C SER A 89 -12.69 13.82 -67.18
N GLY A 90 -12.18 14.47 -66.09
CA GLY A 90 -11.81 15.88 -66.09
C GLY A 90 -10.81 16.22 -67.22
N MET A 91 -9.73 15.41 -67.36
CA MET A 91 -8.72 15.58 -68.35
C MET A 91 -9.27 15.39 -69.79
N CYS A 92 -10.15 14.40 -69.99
CA CYS A 92 -10.74 14.08 -71.26
C CYS A 92 -11.71 15.18 -71.68
N ASP A 93 -12.62 15.59 -70.78
CA ASP A 93 -13.62 16.65 -71.08
C ASP A 93 -12.96 18.01 -71.32
N GLU A 94 -11.85 18.30 -70.63
CA GLU A 94 -11.07 19.50 -70.87
C GLU A 94 -10.48 19.49 -72.29
N ARG A 95 -9.86 18.37 -72.67
CA ARG A 95 -9.29 18.20 -74.02
C ARG A 95 -10.38 18.26 -75.10
N ALA A 96 -11.51 17.62 -74.85
CA ALA A 96 -12.66 17.66 -75.75
C ALA A 96 -13.18 19.11 -75.96
N ARG A 97 -13.34 19.80 -74.83
CA ARG A 97 -13.76 21.25 -74.90
C ARG A 97 -12.78 22.12 -75.73
N MET A 98 -11.46 21.96 -75.38
CA MET A 98 -10.44 22.72 -76.12
C MET A 98 -10.44 22.44 -77.62
N LEU A 99 -10.63 21.15 -77.98
CA LEU A 99 -10.73 20.77 -79.38
C LEU A 99 -11.97 21.39 -80.07
N GLN A 100 -13.11 21.35 -79.42
CA GLN A 100 -14.35 21.99 -79.90
C GLN A 100 -14.21 23.52 -80.04
N ASP A 101 -13.61 24.16 -79.03
CA ASP A 101 -13.40 25.59 -79.01
C ASP A 101 -12.50 26.01 -80.17
N GLN A 102 -11.38 25.36 -80.38
CA GLN A 102 -10.46 25.59 -81.48
C GLN A 102 -11.14 25.34 -82.86
N PHE A 103 -11.91 24.26 -82.90
CA PHE A 103 -12.65 23.98 -84.15
C PHE A 103 -13.72 25.07 -84.45
N THR A 104 -14.43 25.47 -83.40
CA THR A 104 -15.42 26.54 -83.50
C THR A 104 -14.81 27.85 -83.96
N VAL A 105 -13.64 28.27 -83.42
CA VAL A 105 -12.92 29.44 -83.89
C VAL A 105 -12.56 29.32 -85.34
N SER A 106 -12.04 28.14 -85.75
CA SER A 106 -11.70 27.94 -87.16
C SER A 106 -12.89 27.91 -88.07
N THR A 107 -14.01 27.33 -87.66
CA THR A 107 -15.31 27.33 -88.36
C THR A 107 -15.83 28.78 -88.58
N ASN A 108 -15.80 29.60 -87.52
CA ASN A 108 -16.22 30.98 -87.58
C ASN A 108 -15.32 31.77 -88.57
N HIS A 109 -14.04 31.45 -88.63
CA HIS A 109 -13.14 32.09 -89.56
C HIS A 109 -13.46 31.73 -91.06
N VAL A 110 -13.71 30.43 -91.37
CA VAL A 110 -14.14 29.98 -92.65
C VAL A 110 -15.49 30.64 -93.04
N HIS A 111 -16.42 30.76 -92.12
CA HIS A 111 -17.69 31.48 -92.36
C HIS A 111 -17.47 32.95 -92.67
N ALA A 112 -16.59 33.65 -91.91
CA ALA A 112 -16.23 35.03 -92.20
C ALA A 112 -15.64 35.22 -93.65
N LEU A 113 -14.81 34.25 -94.06
CA LEU A 113 -14.29 34.23 -95.39
C LEU A 113 -15.38 33.98 -96.41
N ALA A 114 -16.37 33.15 -96.19
CA ALA A 114 -17.52 32.97 -97.11
C ALA A 114 -18.30 34.26 -97.32
N ILE A 115 -18.50 35.03 -96.22
CA ILE A 115 -19.11 36.33 -96.29
C ILE A 115 -18.27 37.33 -97.11
N LEU A 116 -16.95 37.30 -96.92
CA LEU A 116 -16.01 38.16 -97.67
C LEU A 116 -16.08 37.88 -99.15
N VAL A 117 -15.98 36.60 -99.54
CA VAL A 117 -16.08 36.17 -100.95
C VAL A 117 -17.45 36.61 -101.51
N SER A 118 -18.57 36.39 -100.81
CA SER A 118 -19.88 36.84 -101.24
C SER A 118 -19.91 38.37 -101.50
N SER A 119 -19.33 39.16 -100.63
CA SER A 119 -19.42 40.61 -100.66
C SER A 119 -18.51 41.27 -101.65
N PHE A 120 -17.31 40.71 -101.88
CA PHE A 120 -16.30 41.37 -102.66
C PHE A 120 -16.05 40.69 -104.01
N HIS A 121 -16.39 39.44 -104.21
CA HIS A 121 -16.29 38.76 -105.47
C HIS A 121 -17.61 38.78 -106.23
N HIS A 122 -18.74 38.40 -105.59
CA HIS A 122 -20.04 38.29 -106.34
C HIS A 122 -20.88 39.56 -106.34
N ARG A 123 -20.77 40.46 -105.40
CA ARG A 123 -21.57 41.71 -105.35
C ARG A 123 -20.85 42.87 -106.02
N LYS A 124 -19.59 42.80 -106.40
CA LYS A 124 -18.81 43.82 -107.07
C LYS A 124 -18.40 43.34 -108.47
N SER A 125 -18.62 44.23 -109.50
CA SER A 125 -18.16 43.93 -110.89
C SER A 125 -17.32 45.09 -111.36
N PRO A 126 -16.07 44.91 -111.71
CA PRO A 126 -15.31 43.65 -111.62
C PRO A 126 -15.09 43.20 -110.18
N SER A 127 -14.75 41.88 -109.97
CA SER A 127 -14.40 41.31 -108.66
C SER A 127 -13.30 42.16 -107.99
N ALA A 128 -13.51 42.46 -106.69
CA ALA A 128 -12.47 43.11 -105.89
C ALA A 128 -11.47 42.15 -105.27
N ILE A 129 -11.65 40.84 -105.51
CA ILE A 129 -10.75 39.75 -105.01
C ILE A 129 -10.28 38.97 -106.20
N ASP A 130 -9.01 38.81 -106.33
CA ASP A 130 -8.35 37.85 -107.20
C ASP A 130 -7.60 36.75 -106.43
N GLN A 131 -7.10 35.73 -107.10
CA GLN A 131 -6.39 34.61 -106.47
C GLN A 131 -5.22 35.07 -105.58
N LYS A 132 -4.48 36.12 -106.03
CA LYS A 132 -3.35 36.65 -105.29
C LYS A 132 -3.81 37.30 -103.95
N THR A 133 -4.83 38.16 -104.01
CA THR A 133 -5.41 38.80 -102.80
C THR A 133 -5.98 37.80 -101.84
N PHE A 134 -6.70 36.74 -102.36
CA PHE A 134 -7.24 35.68 -101.57
C PHE A 134 -6.12 34.85 -100.83
N ALA A 135 -5.04 34.51 -101.58
CA ALA A 135 -3.89 33.80 -101.07
C ALA A 135 -3.16 34.60 -99.98
N GLU A 136 -2.88 35.93 -100.29
CA GLU A 136 -2.24 36.83 -99.30
C GLU A 136 -3.08 37.00 -98.02
N TYR A 137 -4.39 37.18 -98.16
CA TYR A 137 -5.29 37.34 -97.01
C TYR A 137 -5.32 36.03 -96.16
N THR A 138 -5.52 34.89 -96.79
CA THR A 138 -5.52 33.56 -96.08
C THR A 138 -4.21 33.26 -95.53
N ALA A 139 -3.05 33.60 -96.12
CA ALA A 139 -1.73 33.47 -95.55
C ALA A 139 -1.55 34.39 -94.32
N GLY A 140 -1.94 35.65 -94.42
CA GLY A 140 -1.81 36.65 -93.37
C GLY A 140 -2.67 36.37 -92.15
N THR A 141 -3.79 35.65 -92.29
CA THR A 141 -4.72 35.26 -91.18
C THR A 141 -4.53 33.79 -90.69
N ALA A 142 -3.53 33.07 -91.26
CA ALA A 142 -3.30 31.66 -90.94
C ALA A 142 -3.03 31.42 -89.42
N PHE A 143 -2.40 32.39 -88.74
CA PHE A 143 -2.12 32.29 -87.29
C PHE A 143 -3.39 32.31 -86.40
N GLU A 144 -4.50 32.92 -86.90
CA GLU A 144 -5.77 32.94 -86.14
C GLU A 144 -6.58 31.64 -86.28
N ARG A 145 -6.15 30.78 -87.17
CA ARG A 145 -6.83 29.55 -87.55
C ARG A 145 -5.84 28.34 -87.65
N PRO A 146 -5.09 28.02 -86.52
CA PRO A 146 -4.01 27.04 -86.60
C PRO A 146 -4.42 25.63 -87.01
N LEU A 147 -5.72 25.37 -87.00
CA LEU A 147 -6.27 24.02 -87.30
C LEU A 147 -6.65 23.84 -88.81
N LEU A 148 -6.71 24.88 -89.58
CA LEU A 148 -7.03 24.78 -90.98
C LEU A 148 -5.75 24.52 -91.77
N SER A 149 -5.65 23.41 -92.47
CA SER A 149 -4.56 23.08 -93.35
C SER A 149 -4.66 23.84 -94.65
N GLY A 150 -5.86 24.25 -95.11
CA GLY A 150 -6.07 25.09 -96.22
C GLY A 150 -7.51 25.52 -96.45
N VAL A 151 -7.72 26.64 -97.17
CA VAL A 151 -9.05 27.13 -97.51
C VAL A 151 -9.11 27.37 -98.98
N ALA A 152 -10.26 27.00 -99.64
CA ALA A 152 -10.49 27.21 -101.04
C ALA A 152 -11.93 27.63 -101.33
N TYR A 153 -12.12 28.41 -102.28
CA TYR A 153 -13.44 28.79 -102.80
C TYR A 153 -13.66 28.13 -104.18
N ALA A 154 -14.74 27.36 -104.28
CA ALA A 154 -15.24 26.74 -105.48
C ALA A 154 -16.48 27.45 -106.00
N GLN A 155 -16.43 27.96 -107.29
CA GLN A 155 -17.56 28.65 -107.89
C GLN A 155 -18.52 27.62 -108.44
N ARG A 156 -19.79 27.88 -108.26
CA ARG A 156 -20.85 27.08 -108.92
C ARG A 156 -20.96 27.45 -110.33
N VAL A 157 -20.81 26.52 -111.30
CA VAL A 157 -20.90 26.77 -112.76
C VAL A 157 -21.93 25.78 -113.29
N MET A 158 -22.95 26.31 -113.97
CA MET A 158 -23.93 25.48 -114.70
C MET A 158 -23.32 24.97 -115.99
N HIS A 159 -23.75 23.80 -116.49
CA HIS A 159 -23.28 23.24 -117.73
C HIS A 159 -23.36 24.25 -118.92
N SER A 160 -24.45 24.96 -118.96
CA SER A 160 -24.64 25.99 -119.99
C SER A 160 -23.60 27.13 -120.01
N GLU A 161 -22.95 27.39 -118.89
CA GLU A 161 -22.00 28.44 -118.67
C GLU A 161 -20.54 27.93 -118.69
N ARG A 162 -20.32 26.68 -118.78
CA ARG A 162 -18.99 26.02 -118.67
C ARG A 162 -17.99 26.56 -119.70
N GLU A 163 -18.32 26.54 -120.93
CA GLU A 163 -17.44 27.02 -122.05
C GLU A 163 -17.06 28.52 -121.88
N SER A 164 -17.94 29.34 -121.47
CA SER A 164 -17.66 30.75 -121.20
C SER A 164 -16.77 30.94 -119.98
N PHE A 165 -16.99 30.18 -118.94
CA PHE A 165 -16.24 30.18 -117.75
C PHE A 165 -14.79 29.66 -117.90
N GLU A 166 -14.58 28.51 -118.64
CA GLU A 166 -13.26 28.00 -118.99
C GLU A 166 -12.45 28.99 -119.89
N ARG A 167 -13.10 29.63 -120.82
CA ARG A 167 -12.45 30.65 -121.61
C ARG A 167 -12.00 31.88 -120.81
N HIS A 168 -12.84 32.29 -119.83
CA HIS A 168 -12.56 33.43 -118.99
C HIS A 168 -11.42 33.15 -118.01
N GLN A 169 -11.38 31.95 -117.45
CA GLN A 169 -10.34 31.51 -116.46
C GLN A 169 -9.02 31.05 -117.14
N GLY A 170 -9.04 30.72 -118.45
CA GLY A 170 -7.83 30.23 -119.14
C GLY A 170 -7.41 28.76 -118.85
N TRP A 171 -8.27 28.00 -118.19
CA TRP A 171 -8.06 26.61 -117.86
C TRP A 171 -9.38 25.79 -117.97
N THR A 172 -9.23 24.44 -118.09
CA THR A 172 -10.38 23.52 -118.19
C THR A 172 -10.73 22.94 -116.85
N ILE A 173 -12.02 22.70 -116.55
CA ILE A 173 -12.47 22.08 -115.31
C ILE A 173 -12.03 20.62 -115.29
N LYS A 174 -11.33 20.25 -114.19
CA LYS A 174 -10.75 18.89 -114.01
C LYS A 174 -11.43 18.19 -112.85
N THR A 175 -11.51 16.87 -112.89
CA THR A 175 -11.94 16.03 -111.73
C THR A 175 -10.88 15.99 -110.64
N MET A 176 -11.25 15.54 -109.52
CA MET A 176 -10.30 15.28 -108.37
C MET A 176 -9.13 14.35 -108.78
N LYS A 177 -9.27 13.55 -109.88
CA LYS A 177 -8.19 12.74 -110.43
C LYS A 177 -7.36 13.49 -111.43
N ARG A 178 -7.60 14.81 -111.59
CA ARG A 178 -6.89 15.72 -112.52
C ARG A 178 -7.19 15.39 -114.01
N GLU A 179 -8.25 14.64 -114.30
CA GLU A 179 -8.77 14.35 -115.64
C GLU A 179 -9.83 15.44 -116.00
N ALA A 180 -10.12 15.62 -117.27
CA ALA A 180 -11.17 16.52 -117.71
C ALA A 180 -12.56 16.14 -117.14
N SER A 181 -13.26 17.05 -116.49
CA SER A 181 -14.53 16.69 -115.84
C SER A 181 -15.57 16.26 -116.88
N PRO A 182 -16.24 15.09 -116.68
CA PRO A 182 -17.33 14.65 -117.59
C PRO A 182 -18.44 15.63 -117.58
N ILE A 183 -19.41 15.44 -118.51
CA ILE A 183 -20.60 16.30 -118.69
C ILE A 183 -21.48 16.07 -117.45
N GLN A 184 -21.77 17.12 -116.70
CA GLN A 184 -22.65 17.14 -115.48
C GLN A 184 -23.54 18.40 -115.63
N ASP A 185 -24.65 18.43 -114.89
CA ASP A 185 -25.58 19.53 -114.82
C ASP A 185 -24.96 20.80 -114.22
N GLU A 186 -24.10 20.55 -113.20
CA GLU A 186 -23.42 21.62 -112.48
C GLU A 186 -22.01 21.14 -112.07
N TYR A 187 -21.08 22.11 -111.95
CA TYR A 187 -19.67 21.92 -111.49
C TYR A 187 -19.34 22.86 -110.32
N ALA A 188 -18.37 22.56 -109.61
CA ALA A 188 -17.84 23.39 -108.51
C ALA A 188 -16.31 23.48 -108.62
N PRO A 189 -15.72 24.08 -109.67
CA PRO A 189 -14.29 24.26 -109.80
C PRO A 189 -13.77 25.24 -108.75
N ALA A 190 -12.65 24.87 -108.02
CA ALA A 190 -11.92 25.77 -107.17
C ALA A 190 -11.26 26.90 -107.93
N ILE A 191 -11.62 28.16 -107.69
CA ILE A 191 -11.08 29.32 -108.36
C ILE A 191 -10.16 30.16 -107.47
N PHE A 192 -10.35 30.10 -106.12
CA PHE A 192 -9.47 30.69 -105.15
C PHE A 192 -8.98 29.66 -104.19
N SER A 193 -7.69 29.61 -103.93
CA SER A 193 -7.11 28.69 -102.93
C SER A 193 -6.04 29.37 -102.13
N GLN A 194 -5.87 28.90 -100.90
CA GLN A 194 -4.70 29.25 -100.11
C GLN A 194 -3.45 28.68 -100.76
N GLU A 195 -2.33 29.34 -100.66
CA GLU A 195 -1.05 28.96 -101.30
C GLU A 195 -0.65 27.49 -100.95
N THR A 196 -0.92 27.05 -99.69
CA THR A 196 -0.60 25.71 -99.21
C THR A 196 -1.34 24.58 -99.95
N ILE A 197 -2.50 24.92 -100.57
CA ILE A 197 -3.36 23.98 -101.30
C ILE A 197 -3.63 24.46 -102.79
N SER A 198 -2.71 25.24 -103.30
CA SER A 198 -2.87 25.74 -104.64
C SER A 198 -3.02 24.66 -105.74
N TYR A 199 -2.62 23.46 -105.47
CA TYR A 199 -2.76 22.31 -106.39
C TYR A 199 -4.22 21.89 -106.65
N ILE A 200 -5.22 22.41 -105.89
CA ILE A 200 -6.63 22.11 -106.10
C ILE A 200 -7.34 23.11 -107.06
N GLU A 201 -6.61 24.12 -107.53
CA GLU A 201 -7.19 25.06 -108.52
C GLU A 201 -7.58 24.30 -109.81
N SER A 202 -8.68 24.69 -110.41
CA SER A 202 -9.33 23.99 -111.51
C SER A 202 -9.99 22.66 -111.18
N LEU A 203 -9.84 22.09 -110.00
CA LEU A 203 -10.46 20.84 -109.65
C LEU A 203 -11.94 21.06 -109.27
N ASP A 204 -12.78 20.22 -109.89
CA ASP A 204 -14.21 20.21 -109.63
C ASP A 204 -14.48 19.42 -108.32
N MET A 205 -14.89 20.14 -107.29
CA MET A 205 -15.25 19.54 -105.97
C MET A 205 -16.48 18.68 -106.09
N MET A 206 -17.33 18.81 -107.09
CA MET A 206 -18.48 17.92 -107.30
C MET A 206 -18.10 16.58 -107.92
N SER A 207 -16.86 16.44 -108.38
CA SER A 207 -16.36 15.16 -108.91
C SER A 207 -15.91 14.17 -107.87
N GLY A 208 -15.62 14.61 -106.59
CA GLY A 208 -15.39 13.78 -105.46
C GLY A 208 -16.66 13.34 -104.77
N GLN A 209 -16.80 12.09 -104.44
CA GLN A 209 -18.03 11.57 -103.79
C GLN A 209 -18.31 12.22 -102.46
N GLU A 210 -17.34 12.36 -101.62
CA GLU A 210 -17.45 12.95 -100.25
C GLU A 210 -17.74 14.48 -100.38
N ASP A 211 -16.96 15.18 -101.13
CA ASP A 211 -17.13 16.62 -101.36
C ASP A 211 -18.46 16.95 -101.98
N ARG A 212 -18.90 16.17 -103.00
CA ARG A 212 -20.20 16.33 -103.61
C ARG A 212 -21.35 16.18 -102.60
N GLU A 213 -21.33 15.11 -101.79
CA GLU A 213 -22.37 14.94 -100.78
C GLU A 213 -22.40 16.08 -99.79
N ASN A 214 -21.24 16.53 -99.37
CA ASN A 214 -21.06 17.66 -98.46
C ASN A 214 -21.58 18.98 -99.08
N ILE A 215 -21.25 19.27 -100.27
CA ILE A 215 -21.72 20.42 -101.03
C ILE A 215 -23.24 20.44 -101.15
N LEU A 216 -23.86 19.30 -101.51
CA LEU A 216 -25.27 19.14 -101.58
C LEU A 216 -25.97 19.32 -100.24
N ARG A 217 -25.43 18.82 -99.18
CA ARG A 217 -25.93 19.02 -97.83
C ARG A 217 -25.80 20.48 -97.39
N ALA A 218 -24.63 21.09 -97.59
CA ALA A 218 -24.36 22.48 -97.25
C ALA A 218 -25.31 23.45 -97.87
N ARG A 219 -25.53 23.34 -99.14
CA ARG A 219 -26.48 24.27 -99.84
C ARG A 219 -27.92 24.06 -99.40
N ALA A 220 -28.37 22.81 -99.18
CA ALA A 220 -29.73 22.53 -98.76
C ALA A 220 -29.98 23.03 -97.30
N THR A 221 -29.05 22.85 -96.39
CA THR A 221 -29.22 23.25 -94.98
C THR A 221 -28.87 24.69 -94.69
N GLY A 222 -28.05 25.29 -95.48
CA GLY A 222 -27.57 26.65 -95.24
C GLY A 222 -26.55 26.77 -94.13
N LYS A 223 -26.13 25.61 -93.58
CA LYS A 223 -25.20 25.48 -92.44
C LYS A 223 -23.87 24.92 -92.89
N ALA A 224 -22.88 25.10 -92.10
CA ALA A 224 -21.62 24.36 -92.21
C ALA A 224 -21.83 22.88 -92.19
N VAL A 225 -21.22 22.11 -93.03
CA VAL A 225 -21.34 20.66 -93.13
C VAL A 225 -19.93 20.06 -93.25
N LEU A 226 -19.71 18.95 -92.59
CA LEU A 226 -18.44 18.24 -92.57
C LEU A 226 -18.47 16.99 -93.46
N THR A 227 -17.35 16.67 -94.14
CA THR A 227 -17.17 15.40 -94.78
C THR A 227 -16.99 14.22 -93.74
N SER A 228 -17.13 12.98 -94.22
CA SER A 228 -16.52 11.89 -93.58
C SER A 228 -15.01 12.07 -93.50
N PRO A 229 -14.33 11.49 -92.48
CA PRO A 229 -12.87 11.47 -92.56
C PRO A 229 -12.36 10.75 -93.79
N PHE A 230 -11.48 11.39 -94.51
CA PHE A 230 -10.85 10.81 -95.69
C PHE A 230 -9.40 11.32 -95.80
N LYS A 231 -8.58 10.66 -96.61
CA LYS A 231 -7.21 11.12 -96.88
C LYS A 231 -7.18 12.37 -97.62
N LEU A 232 -6.60 13.46 -97.09
CA LEU A 232 -6.42 14.71 -97.77
C LEU A 232 -5.48 14.50 -98.94
N LEU A 233 -5.77 15.26 -100.09
CA LEU A 233 -4.92 15.21 -101.25
C LEU A 233 -3.50 15.65 -100.98
N GLU A 234 -2.51 14.88 -101.44
CA GLU A 234 -1.09 15.10 -101.19
C GLU A 234 -0.66 15.03 -99.74
N SER A 235 -1.49 14.53 -98.83
CA SER A 235 -1.21 14.24 -97.40
C SER A 235 -1.49 12.80 -97.14
N ASN A 236 -0.71 12.18 -96.21
CA ASN A 236 -0.99 10.85 -95.70
C ASN A 236 -1.96 10.83 -94.50
N HIS A 237 -2.33 12.04 -94.01
CA HIS A 237 -3.13 12.24 -92.87
C HIS A 237 -4.61 12.16 -93.17
N LEU A 238 -5.42 11.74 -92.29
CA LEU A 238 -6.86 11.81 -92.34
C LEU A 238 -7.33 13.20 -91.96
N GLY A 239 -8.18 13.74 -92.85
CA GLY A 239 -8.79 15.05 -92.64
C GLY A 239 -10.27 15.09 -92.91
N VAL A 240 -10.90 16.17 -92.53
CA VAL A 240 -12.27 16.50 -92.80
C VAL A 240 -12.34 17.85 -93.49
N VAL A 241 -13.24 18.00 -94.41
CA VAL A 241 -13.49 19.30 -95.12
C VAL A 241 -14.81 19.87 -94.60
N LEU A 242 -14.72 21.10 -94.12
CA LEU A 242 -15.90 21.89 -93.71
C LEU A 242 -16.31 22.69 -94.91
N THR A 243 -17.58 22.60 -95.31
CA THR A 243 -18.10 23.34 -96.54
C THR A 243 -19.19 24.31 -96.12
N PHE A 244 -19.02 25.57 -96.52
CA PHE A 244 -20.00 26.59 -96.35
C PHE A 244 -20.57 26.97 -97.74
N PRO A 245 -21.90 27.12 -97.88
CA PRO A 245 -22.50 27.71 -99.11
C PRO A 245 -22.25 29.21 -99.13
N VAL A 246 -21.89 29.74 -100.34
CA VAL A 246 -21.78 31.19 -100.60
C VAL A 246 -22.94 31.63 -101.38
N TYR A 247 -23.69 32.63 -100.96
CA TYR A 247 -24.92 33.15 -101.56
C TYR A 247 -24.68 34.50 -102.28
N ARG A 248 -25.41 34.73 -103.30
CA ARG A 248 -25.37 36.01 -104.10
C ARG A 248 -25.92 37.20 -103.27
N SER A 249 -26.93 36.93 -102.45
CA SER A 249 -27.58 37.88 -101.58
C SER A 249 -27.80 37.34 -100.17
N SER A 250 -28.01 38.22 -99.22
CA SER A 250 -28.42 37.77 -97.90
C SER A 250 -29.81 37.11 -97.99
N LEU A 251 -29.89 35.85 -97.59
CA LEU A 251 -31.13 35.08 -97.47
C LEU A 251 -31.86 35.40 -96.20
N ALA A 252 -33.20 35.34 -96.23
CA ALA A 252 -33.99 35.37 -95.01
C ALA A 252 -33.73 34.10 -94.16
N ALA A 253 -33.83 34.19 -92.88
CA ALA A 253 -33.63 33.04 -91.96
C ALA A 253 -34.56 31.85 -92.24
N GLU A 254 -35.70 32.13 -92.83
CA GLU A 254 -36.77 31.18 -93.20
C GLU A 254 -36.77 30.78 -94.68
N ALA A 255 -35.70 31.03 -95.38
CA ALA A 255 -35.58 30.71 -96.83
C ALA A 255 -35.78 29.19 -97.02
N THR A 256 -36.53 28.83 -98.10
CA THR A 256 -36.76 27.42 -98.45
C THR A 256 -35.49 26.77 -99.00
N VAL A 257 -35.47 25.43 -99.12
CA VAL A 257 -34.30 24.71 -99.64
C VAL A 257 -34.06 25.09 -101.13
N GLU A 258 -35.11 25.29 -101.88
CA GLU A 258 -35.10 25.72 -103.26
C GLU A 258 -34.48 27.15 -103.41
N ASP A 259 -34.94 28.11 -102.54
CA ASP A 259 -34.38 29.49 -102.56
C ASP A 259 -32.90 29.47 -102.23
N ARG A 260 -32.44 28.58 -101.28
CA ARG A 260 -31.04 28.43 -100.93
C ARG A 260 -30.22 27.89 -102.10
N ILE A 261 -30.72 26.86 -102.74
CA ILE A 261 -30.08 26.26 -103.93
C ILE A 261 -29.95 27.28 -105.06
N GLU A 262 -30.97 28.07 -105.35
CA GLU A 262 -30.97 29.08 -106.40
C GLU A 262 -30.00 30.20 -106.09
N ALA A 263 -29.99 30.66 -104.85
CA ALA A 263 -29.15 31.79 -104.44
C ALA A 263 -27.67 31.40 -104.35
N THR A 264 -27.34 30.10 -104.32
CA THR A 264 -25.97 29.63 -104.12
C THR A 264 -25.11 29.90 -105.34
N VAL A 265 -24.01 30.64 -105.13
CA VAL A 265 -23.05 31.00 -106.24
C VAL A 265 -21.71 30.22 -106.10
N GLY A 266 -21.49 29.56 -105.04
CA GLY A 266 -20.29 28.79 -104.82
C GLY A 266 -20.22 28.25 -103.42
N TYR A 267 -19.12 27.64 -103.05
CA TYR A 267 -18.84 26.94 -101.81
C TYR A 267 -17.44 27.31 -101.29
N LEU A 268 -17.35 27.59 -100.01
CA LEU A 268 -16.06 27.80 -99.42
C LEU A 268 -15.73 26.53 -98.57
N GLY A 269 -14.65 25.90 -98.90
CA GLY A 269 -14.14 24.72 -98.21
C GLY A 269 -12.95 25.06 -97.29
N GLY A 270 -12.98 24.56 -96.08
CA GLY A 270 -11.83 24.57 -95.17
C GLY A 270 -11.43 23.16 -94.79
N ALA A 271 -10.21 22.79 -95.15
CA ALA A 271 -9.67 21.45 -94.82
C ALA A 271 -9.00 21.46 -93.47
N PHE A 272 -9.38 20.46 -92.60
CA PHE A 272 -8.81 20.21 -91.30
C PHE A 272 -8.01 18.93 -91.36
N ASP A 273 -6.70 18.99 -91.04
CA ASP A 273 -5.87 17.81 -90.72
C ASP A 273 -6.12 17.42 -89.31
N VAL A 274 -6.91 16.38 -89.12
CA VAL A 274 -7.35 15.92 -87.80
C VAL A 274 -6.15 15.43 -86.98
N GLU A 275 -5.22 14.71 -87.62
CA GLU A 275 -4.06 14.18 -86.94
C GLU A 275 -3.16 15.26 -86.37
N SER A 276 -2.77 16.16 -87.15
CA SER A 276 -1.94 17.36 -86.85
C SER A 276 -2.64 18.21 -85.75
N LEU A 277 -3.94 18.34 -85.84
CA LEU A 277 -4.79 19.12 -84.97
C LEU A 277 -4.77 18.54 -83.52
N VAL A 278 -5.10 17.26 -83.40
CA VAL A 278 -5.16 16.63 -82.10
C VAL A 278 -3.76 16.48 -81.47
N GLU A 279 -2.70 16.20 -82.34
CA GLU A 279 -1.35 16.08 -81.83
C GLU A 279 -0.81 17.44 -81.32
N ASN A 280 -1.04 18.50 -82.00
CA ASN A 280 -0.63 19.85 -81.55
C ASN A 280 -1.35 20.27 -80.29
N LEU A 281 -2.64 19.90 -80.13
CA LEU A 281 -3.40 20.18 -78.95
C LEU A 281 -2.88 19.33 -77.77
N LEU A 282 -2.66 18.03 -77.95
CA LEU A 282 -2.15 17.14 -76.93
C LEU A 282 -0.74 17.53 -76.48
N ARG A 283 0.12 18.00 -77.41
CA ARG A 283 1.49 18.46 -77.05
C ARG A 283 1.46 19.71 -76.15
N LYS A 284 0.47 20.58 -76.33
CA LYS A 284 0.29 21.76 -75.46
C LYS A 284 -0.24 21.42 -74.08
N LEU A 285 -0.95 20.32 -73.99
CA LEU A 285 -1.64 19.81 -72.74
C LEU A 285 -0.88 18.66 -72.07
N ALA A 286 0.37 18.35 -72.46
CA ALA A 286 1.16 17.31 -71.86
C ALA A 286 1.47 17.67 -70.42
N GLY A 287 0.58 17.30 -69.52
CA GLY A 287 0.81 17.22 -68.05
C GLY A 287 1.59 15.99 -67.68
N ASN A 288 1.84 15.82 -66.40
CA ASN A 288 2.62 14.69 -65.84
C ASN A 288 1.99 13.29 -66.10
N GLU A 289 0.72 13.23 -66.48
CA GLU A 289 0.05 11.94 -66.68
C GLU A 289 -0.23 11.77 -68.18
N ALA A 290 0.41 10.78 -68.80
CA ALA A 290 0.20 10.47 -70.23
C ALA A 290 -1.12 9.71 -70.37
N ILE A 291 -2.03 10.30 -71.16
CA ILE A 291 -3.26 9.62 -71.55
C ILE A 291 -3.22 9.35 -73.03
N VAL A 292 -3.79 8.27 -73.49
CA VAL A 292 -4.03 7.89 -74.82
C VAL A 292 -5.39 8.47 -75.26
N VAL A 293 -5.41 9.20 -76.37
CA VAL A 293 -6.63 9.78 -76.88
C VAL A 293 -6.94 9.17 -78.23
N ASN A 294 -8.14 8.73 -78.44
CA ASN A 294 -8.64 8.31 -79.70
C ASN A 294 -9.87 9.17 -80.08
N VAL A 295 -9.93 9.62 -81.32
CA VAL A 295 -11.09 10.35 -81.83
C VAL A 295 -11.76 9.54 -82.91
N TYR A 296 -13.06 9.37 -82.80
CA TYR A 296 -13.87 8.53 -83.68
C TYR A 296 -15.02 9.34 -84.22
N ASP A 297 -15.30 9.17 -85.53
CA ASP A 297 -16.59 9.51 -86.14
C ASP A 297 -17.53 8.33 -85.94
N VAL A 298 -18.58 8.56 -85.17
CA VAL A 298 -19.58 7.56 -84.75
C VAL A 298 -20.93 7.85 -85.45
N THR A 299 -20.89 8.62 -86.47
CA THR A 299 -22.13 8.89 -87.26
C THR A 299 -22.79 7.62 -87.72
N ASN A 300 -22.03 6.69 -88.17
CA ASN A 300 -22.46 5.27 -88.32
C ASN A 300 -22.04 4.47 -87.12
N SER A 301 -22.96 4.24 -86.22
CA SER A 301 -22.72 3.52 -84.98
C SER A 301 -22.28 2.04 -85.18
N SER A 302 -22.55 1.45 -86.32
CA SER A 302 -22.13 0.07 -86.62
C SER A 302 -20.67 -0.07 -87.08
N MET A 303 -20.09 1.01 -87.59
CA MET A 303 -18.68 1.05 -88.04
C MET A 303 -18.07 2.44 -87.72
N PRO A 304 -17.61 2.66 -86.48
CA PRO A 304 -16.96 3.92 -86.16
C PRO A 304 -15.64 4.08 -86.97
N LEU A 305 -15.37 5.25 -87.55
CA LEU A 305 -14.16 5.53 -88.24
C LEU A 305 -13.17 6.24 -87.34
N THR A 306 -11.95 5.67 -87.25
CA THR A 306 -10.88 6.28 -86.47
C THR A 306 -10.39 7.56 -87.15
N MET A 307 -10.45 8.65 -86.46
CA MET A 307 -9.98 9.97 -86.99
C MET A 307 -8.55 10.24 -86.45
N TYR A 308 -8.27 9.80 -85.21
CA TYR A 308 -6.98 9.99 -84.57
C TYR A 308 -6.75 8.90 -83.49
N GLY A 309 -5.48 8.58 -83.29
CA GLY A 309 -4.99 7.70 -82.27
C GLY A 309 -4.60 6.30 -82.77
N PRO A 310 -3.91 5.53 -81.92
CA PRO A 310 -3.41 4.21 -82.32
C PRO A 310 -4.54 3.23 -82.58
N GLU A 311 -4.46 2.45 -83.68
CA GLU A 311 -5.41 1.37 -83.99
C GLU A 311 -5.35 0.21 -82.99
N SER A 312 -4.18 0.02 -82.31
CA SER A 312 -4.02 -1.00 -81.27
C SER A 312 -4.58 -0.51 -79.93
N ALA A 313 -5.09 -1.46 -79.09
CA ALA A 313 -5.63 -1.15 -77.77
C ALA A 313 -4.49 -0.86 -76.80
N GLU A 314 -3.72 0.19 -77.05
CA GLU A 314 -2.69 0.63 -76.15
C GLU A 314 -3.27 1.35 -74.90
N GLY A 315 -2.68 1.10 -73.67
CA GLY A 315 -3.10 1.70 -72.43
C GLY A 315 -4.06 0.90 -71.58
N ASP A 316 -4.47 1.49 -70.47
CA ASP A 316 -5.34 0.84 -69.49
C ASP A 316 -6.78 0.72 -69.99
N MET A 317 -7.20 -0.54 -70.23
CA MET A 317 -8.56 -0.87 -70.65
C MET A 317 -9.56 -0.93 -69.51
N SER A 318 -9.10 -0.84 -68.25
CA SER A 318 -9.99 -0.87 -67.09
C SER A 318 -10.70 0.45 -66.81
N LEU A 319 -10.09 1.57 -67.24
CA LEU A 319 -10.62 2.90 -67.05
C LEU A 319 -10.69 3.60 -68.43
N ILE A 320 -11.88 3.78 -68.97
CA ILE A 320 -12.17 4.43 -70.25
C ILE A 320 -13.21 5.49 -70.00
N HIS A 321 -12.92 6.70 -70.49
CA HIS A 321 -13.88 7.79 -70.51
C HIS A 321 -14.14 8.23 -71.94
N SER A 322 -15.38 8.55 -72.23
CA SER A 322 -15.79 9.05 -73.56
C SER A 322 -16.48 10.42 -73.47
N SER A 323 -15.96 11.39 -74.15
CA SER A 323 -16.53 12.73 -74.21
C SER A 323 -17.09 12.94 -75.66
N MET A 324 -18.29 13.51 -75.77
CA MET A 324 -18.90 13.86 -77.03
C MET A 324 -18.21 15.08 -77.61
N LEU A 325 -17.97 15.05 -78.87
CA LEU A 325 -17.44 16.22 -79.67
C LEU A 325 -18.50 16.75 -80.62
N ASP A 326 -18.80 18.01 -80.45
CA ASP A 326 -19.66 18.75 -81.32
C ASP A 326 -18.84 19.75 -82.21
N PHE A 327 -18.72 19.43 -83.52
CA PHE A 327 -18.02 20.21 -84.43
C PHE A 327 -19.00 21.16 -85.27
N GLY A 328 -20.23 21.27 -84.82
CA GLY A 328 -21.23 22.17 -85.40
C GLY A 328 -22.02 21.60 -86.58
N ASP A 329 -21.75 20.38 -86.99
CA ASP A 329 -22.54 19.65 -87.97
C ASP A 329 -23.57 18.76 -87.30
N PRO A 330 -24.86 19.04 -87.39
CA PRO A 330 -25.91 18.26 -86.73
C PRO A 330 -26.05 16.83 -87.29
N PHE A 331 -25.46 16.52 -88.42
CA PHE A 331 -25.53 15.23 -89.06
C PHE A 331 -24.33 14.31 -88.78
N ARG A 332 -23.33 14.86 -88.10
CA ARG A 332 -22.13 14.13 -87.73
C ARG A 332 -22.01 14.03 -86.20
N LYS A 333 -21.62 12.86 -85.71
CA LYS A 333 -21.35 12.63 -84.32
C LYS A 333 -19.94 12.13 -84.12
N HIS A 334 -19.23 12.82 -83.23
CA HIS A 334 -17.84 12.45 -82.91
C HIS A 334 -17.69 12.19 -81.46
N ILE A 335 -16.83 11.30 -81.07
CA ILE A 335 -16.47 10.98 -79.66
C ILE A 335 -14.98 10.96 -79.53
N MET A 336 -14.54 11.47 -78.36
CA MET A 336 -13.19 11.29 -77.88
C MET A 336 -13.16 10.24 -76.78
N ILE A 337 -12.33 9.25 -76.92
CA ILE A 337 -12.13 8.24 -75.94
C ILE A 337 -10.74 8.40 -75.39
N CYS A 338 -10.68 8.53 -74.03
CA CYS A 338 -9.45 8.66 -73.27
C CYS A 338 -9.22 7.50 -72.36
N ARG A 339 -7.97 7.12 -72.17
CA ARG A 339 -7.50 6.13 -71.28
C ARG A 339 -6.09 6.42 -70.80
N TYR A 340 -5.70 5.94 -69.65
CA TYR A 340 -4.30 6.07 -69.18
C TYR A 340 -3.37 5.23 -70.08
N LEU A 341 -2.18 5.76 -70.30
CA LEU A 341 -1.14 5.00 -71.04
C LEU A 341 -0.58 3.85 -70.21
N GLN A 342 -0.47 4.04 -68.89
CA GLN A 342 0.05 3.05 -67.95
C GLN A 342 -1.08 2.41 -67.16
N ASN A 343 -0.94 1.11 -66.96
CA ASN A 343 -1.82 0.35 -66.06
C ASN A 343 -1.82 0.97 -64.65
N PRO A 344 -2.91 0.81 -63.89
CA PRO A 344 -3.00 1.35 -62.54
C PRO A 344 -1.85 0.81 -61.68
N PRO A 345 -1.14 1.65 -60.88
CA PRO A 345 -0.13 1.19 -59.97
C PRO A 345 -0.73 0.29 -58.91
N ILE A 346 0.10 -0.54 -58.26
CA ILE A 346 -0.34 -1.40 -57.18
C ILE A 346 -0.99 -0.53 -56.08
N PRO A 347 -2.18 -0.85 -55.58
CA PRO A 347 -2.90 -0.04 -54.61
C PRO A 347 -2.28 -0.18 -53.18
N TRP A 348 -1.08 0.38 -52.99
CA TRP A 348 -0.33 0.30 -51.76
C TRP A 348 -1.13 0.83 -50.56
N MET A 349 -1.92 1.90 -50.74
CA MET A 349 -2.71 2.44 -49.63
C MET A 349 -3.80 1.48 -49.19
N ALA A 350 -4.44 0.80 -50.12
CA ALA A 350 -5.43 -0.23 -49.77
C ALA A 350 -4.79 -1.47 -49.10
N ILE A 351 -3.61 -1.87 -49.57
CA ILE A 351 -2.85 -3.00 -48.97
C ILE A 351 -2.36 -2.64 -47.57
N LEU A 352 -1.73 -1.46 -47.41
CA LEU A 352 -1.19 -1.03 -46.11
C LEU A 352 -2.27 -0.81 -45.08
N SER A 353 -3.37 -0.14 -45.44
CA SER A 353 -4.49 0.12 -44.53
C SER A 353 -5.17 -1.19 -44.09
N SER A 354 -5.48 -2.08 -45.02
CA SER A 354 -6.12 -3.34 -44.73
C SER A 354 -5.24 -4.30 -43.90
N SER A 355 -3.95 -4.40 -44.27
CA SER A 355 -2.99 -5.22 -43.52
C SER A 355 -2.68 -4.63 -42.14
N GLY A 356 -2.58 -3.32 -42.00
CA GLY A 356 -2.41 -2.62 -40.74
C GLY A 356 -3.54 -2.90 -39.75
N VAL A 357 -4.78 -2.76 -40.21
CA VAL A 357 -5.97 -3.07 -39.41
C VAL A 357 -6.00 -4.54 -39.00
N PHE A 358 -5.67 -5.45 -39.91
CA PHE A 358 -5.61 -6.87 -39.58
C PHE A 358 -4.55 -7.20 -38.55
N ILE A 359 -3.34 -6.65 -38.70
CA ILE A 359 -2.23 -6.86 -37.73
C ILE A 359 -2.61 -6.31 -36.35
N ILE A 360 -3.15 -5.10 -36.28
CA ILE A 360 -3.58 -4.49 -35.01
C ILE A 360 -4.67 -5.34 -34.35
N ALA A 361 -5.65 -5.80 -35.13
CA ALA A 361 -6.71 -6.65 -34.62
C ALA A 361 -6.19 -8.01 -34.15
N ALA A 362 -5.25 -8.61 -34.86
CA ALA A 362 -4.63 -9.87 -34.46
C ALA A 362 -3.84 -9.73 -33.17
N LEU A 363 -3.07 -8.64 -33.01
CA LEU A 363 -2.36 -8.34 -31.77
C LEU A 363 -3.31 -8.09 -30.60
N ALA A 364 -4.38 -7.31 -30.81
CA ALA A 364 -5.40 -7.11 -29.79
C ALA A 364 -6.07 -8.40 -29.36
N GLY A 365 -6.41 -9.25 -30.32
CA GLY A 365 -6.96 -10.59 -30.05
C GLY A 365 -5.99 -11.47 -29.25
N TYR A 366 -4.71 -11.44 -29.59
CA TYR A 366 -3.67 -12.15 -28.86
C TYR A 366 -3.51 -11.63 -27.42
N ILE A 367 -3.50 -10.31 -27.22
CA ILE A 367 -3.44 -9.69 -25.89
C ILE A 367 -4.66 -10.12 -25.06
N MET A 368 -5.86 -10.05 -25.63
CA MET A 368 -7.08 -10.52 -24.94
C MET A 368 -7.01 -12.00 -24.60
N TYR A 369 -6.55 -12.83 -25.49
CA TYR A 369 -6.35 -14.26 -25.24
C TYR A 369 -5.36 -14.51 -24.11
N ALA A 370 -4.21 -13.83 -24.12
CA ALA A 370 -3.21 -13.93 -23.07
C ALA A 370 -3.75 -13.43 -21.72
N ALA A 371 -4.50 -12.33 -21.71
CA ALA A 371 -5.12 -11.79 -20.52
C ALA A 371 -6.15 -12.76 -19.90
N VAL A 372 -6.98 -13.39 -20.70
CA VAL A 372 -7.95 -14.38 -20.22
C VAL A 372 -7.25 -15.58 -19.59
N ILE A 373 -6.16 -16.06 -20.19
CA ILE A 373 -5.37 -17.16 -19.61
C ILE A 373 -4.71 -16.73 -18.30
N GLN A 374 -4.15 -15.53 -18.25
CA GLN A 374 -3.54 -15.01 -17.01
C GLN A 374 -4.56 -14.83 -15.90
N ILE A 375 -5.73 -14.29 -16.18
CA ILE A 375 -6.82 -14.15 -15.20
C ILE A 375 -7.24 -15.52 -14.66
N ALA A 376 -7.42 -16.49 -15.52
CA ALA A 376 -7.77 -17.86 -15.11
C ALA A 376 -6.69 -18.49 -14.22
N LYS A 377 -5.42 -18.24 -14.51
CA LYS A 377 -4.30 -18.72 -13.69
C LYS A 377 -4.23 -18.00 -12.33
N ILE A 378 -4.42 -16.68 -12.32
CA ILE A 378 -4.48 -15.90 -11.07
C ILE A 378 -5.63 -16.38 -10.18
N GLU A 379 -6.79 -16.69 -10.75
CA GLU A 379 -7.93 -17.21 -10.00
C GLU A 379 -7.61 -18.59 -9.38
N GLU A 380 -6.93 -19.46 -10.11
CA GLU A 380 -6.48 -20.75 -9.59
C GLU A 380 -5.44 -20.59 -8.48
N ASP A 381 -4.45 -19.72 -8.67
CA ASP A 381 -3.41 -19.41 -7.67
C ASP A 381 -4.02 -18.74 -6.41
N TYR A 382 -5.01 -17.86 -6.58
CA TYR A 382 -5.74 -17.24 -5.47
C TYR A 382 -6.51 -18.27 -4.64
N ILE A 383 -7.21 -19.21 -5.29
CA ILE A 383 -7.93 -20.30 -4.60
C ILE A 383 -6.93 -21.14 -3.80
N LYS A 384 -5.80 -21.50 -4.40
CA LYS A 384 -4.76 -22.31 -3.76
C LYS A 384 -4.10 -21.57 -2.59
N MET A 385 -3.83 -20.26 -2.75
CA MET A 385 -3.30 -19.43 -1.70
C MET A 385 -4.28 -19.33 -0.51
N THR A 386 -5.57 -19.16 -0.79
CA THR A 386 -6.61 -19.11 0.24
C THR A 386 -6.71 -20.44 1.00
N GLU A 387 -6.57 -21.55 0.30
CA GLU A 387 -6.59 -22.89 0.92
C GLU A 387 -5.38 -23.13 1.82
N LEU A 388 -4.18 -22.73 1.36
CA LEU A 388 -2.96 -22.77 2.17
C LEU A 388 -3.05 -21.85 3.40
N LYS A 389 -3.62 -20.64 3.24
CA LYS A 389 -3.83 -19.72 4.36
C LYS A 389 -4.75 -20.32 5.43
N VAL A 390 -5.88 -20.91 5.04
CA VAL A 390 -6.80 -21.56 5.99
C VAL A 390 -6.15 -22.75 6.67
N GLN A 391 -5.30 -23.52 5.98
CA GLN A 391 -4.54 -24.60 6.60
C GLN A 391 -3.52 -24.08 7.61
N ALA A 392 -2.79 -23.02 7.27
CA ALA A 392 -1.83 -22.39 8.19
C ALA A 392 -2.53 -21.83 9.43
N GLU A 393 -3.63 -21.09 9.26
CA GLU A 393 -4.42 -20.55 10.39
C GLU A 393 -4.99 -21.66 11.29
N SER A 394 -5.48 -22.74 10.70
CA SER A 394 -5.98 -23.88 11.49
C SER A 394 -4.88 -24.62 12.25
N ALA A 395 -3.68 -24.72 11.68
CA ALA A 395 -2.50 -25.29 12.34
C ALA A 395 -2.03 -24.40 13.52
N ASP A 396 -2.03 -23.08 13.34
CA ASP A 396 -1.66 -22.13 14.40
C ASP A 396 -2.66 -22.15 15.57
N VAL A 397 -3.95 -22.21 15.28
CA VAL A 397 -4.99 -22.36 16.31
C VAL A 397 -4.82 -23.67 17.06
N ALA A 398 -4.61 -24.78 16.35
CA ALA A 398 -4.38 -26.08 16.96
C ALA A 398 -3.12 -26.11 17.84
N LYS A 399 -2.01 -25.50 17.36
CA LYS A 399 -0.77 -25.35 18.13
C LYS A 399 -0.97 -24.57 19.43
N SER A 400 -1.69 -23.45 19.35
CA SER A 400 -1.97 -22.59 20.50
C SER A 400 -2.85 -23.29 21.54
N GLN A 401 -3.88 -24.00 21.06
CA GLN A 401 -4.79 -24.74 21.94
C GLN A 401 -4.08 -25.94 22.61
N PHE A 402 -3.23 -26.65 21.86
CA PHE A 402 -2.40 -27.72 22.38
C PHE A 402 -1.49 -27.23 23.52
N LEU A 403 -0.76 -26.12 23.30
CA LEU A 403 0.14 -25.55 24.30
C LEU A 403 -0.62 -25.09 25.57
N ALA A 404 -1.79 -24.48 25.41
CA ALA A 404 -2.62 -24.05 26.53
C ALA A 404 -3.11 -25.26 27.38
N THR A 405 -3.59 -26.31 26.71
CA THR A 405 -4.05 -27.54 27.37
C THR A 405 -2.92 -28.25 28.10
N VAL A 406 -1.77 -28.47 27.40
CA VAL A 406 -0.59 -29.14 28.00
C VAL A 406 -0.08 -28.38 29.22
N SER A 407 -0.08 -27.04 29.16
CA SER A 407 0.35 -26.26 30.34
C SER A 407 -0.56 -26.45 31.54
N HIS A 408 -1.86 -26.47 31.32
CA HIS A 408 -2.81 -26.71 32.41
C HIS A 408 -2.62 -28.09 32.99
N GLU A 409 -2.50 -29.11 32.15
CA GLU A 409 -2.28 -30.51 32.54
C GLU A 409 -0.98 -30.73 33.27
N ILE A 410 0.10 -29.95 33.03
CA ILE A 410 1.37 -30.02 33.76
C ILE A 410 1.33 -29.16 35.03
N ARG A 411 0.68 -28.02 35.02
CA ARG A 411 0.61 -27.12 36.19
C ARG A 411 -0.09 -27.76 37.37
N THR A 412 -1.17 -28.47 37.14
CA THR A 412 -1.98 -29.11 38.19
C THR A 412 -1.19 -30.11 39.01
N PRO A 413 -0.53 -31.14 38.45
CA PRO A 413 0.28 -32.06 39.23
C PRO A 413 1.50 -31.39 39.89
N MET A 414 2.11 -30.40 39.21
CA MET A 414 3.26 -29.69 39.75
C MET A 414 2.90 -28.85 40.97
N ASN A 415 1.74 -28.17 40.94
CA ASN A 415 1.24 -27.45 42.11
C ASN A 415 0.95 -28.40 43.27
N GLY A 416 0.45 -29.61 42.96
CA GLY A 416 0.28 -30.66 43.94
C GLY A 416 1.60 -31.08 44.62
N VAL A 417 2.66 -31.31 43.85
CA VAL A 417 4.00 -31.64 44.36
C VAL A 417 4.52 -30.49 45.23
N LEU A 418 4.43 -29.25 44.80
CA LEU A 418 4.86 -28.08 45.58
C LEU A 418 4.08 -27.92 46.88
N GLY A 419 2.78 -28.18 46.85
CA GLY A 419 1.96 -28.18 48.05
C GLY A 419 2.38 -29.26 49.07
N MET A 420 2.66 -30.46 48.58
CA MET A 420 3.15 -31.54 49.45
C MET A 420 4.55 -31.24 50.03
N LEU A 421 5.45 -30.67 49.22
CA LEU A 421 6.77 -30.24 49.70
C LEU A 421 6.66 -29.12 50.75
N GLN A 422 5.68 -28.23 50.60
CA GLN A 422 5.42 -27.20 51.59
C GLN A 422 4.91 -27.80 52.89
N MET A 423 4.01 -28.77 52.84
CA MET A 423 3.52 -29.49 54.02
C MET A 423 4.64 -30.23 54.73
N LEU A 424 5.58 -30.84 53.97
CA LEU A 424 6.75 -31.50 54.54
C LEU A 424 7.64 -30.51 55.33
N LEU A 425 7.83 -29.28 54.77
CA LEU A 425 8.63 -28.26 55.47
C LEU A 425 8.04 -27.82 56.82
N ASP A 426 6.73 -27.99 57.00
CA ASP A 426 5.99 -27.66 58.22
C ASP A 426 5.98 -28.83 59.27
N THR A 427 6.58 -29.98 58.93
CA THR A 427 6.80 -31.11 59.86
C THR A 427 8.20 -31.07 60.49
N ASP A 428 8.43 -31.90 61.49
CA ASP A 428 9.73 -32.01 62.13
C ASP A 428 10.72 -32.77 61.26
N LEU A 429 11.48 -32.02 60.46
CA LEU A 429 12.53 -32.49 59.53
C LEU A 429 13.90 -32.13 60.11
N ASP A 430 14.88 -32.97 59.89
CA ASP A 430 16.27 -32.60 60.13
C ASP A 430 16.81 -31.57 59.13
N SER A 431 18.02 -31.05 59.44
CA SER A 431 18.59 -29.97 58.53
C SER A 431 18.84 -30.46 57.13
N THR A 432 19.21 -31.70 56.90
CA THR A 432 19.52 -32.29 55.59
C THR A 432 18.22 -32.57 54.85
N GLN A 433 17.21 -33.10 55.48
CA GLN A 433 15.88 -33.29 54.90
C GLN A 433 15.24 -31.97 54.49
N LYS A 434 15.35 -30.94 55.37
CA LYS A 434 14.89 -29.55 54.98
C LYS A 434 15.58 -29.02 53.75
N ASP A 435 16.86 -29.31 53.59
CA ASP A 435 17.61 -28.85 52.43
C ASP A 435 17.18 -29.58 51.12
N TYR A 436 16.96 -30.91 51.23
CA TYR A 436 16.40 -31.69 50.11
C TYR A 436 15.02 -31.21 49.70
N VAL A 437 14.11 -30.97 50.64
CA VAL A 437 12.77 -30.49 50.37
C VAL A 437 12.80 -29.08 49.77
N ARG A 438 13.65 -28.18 50.26
CA ARG A 438 13.83 -26.84 49.69
C ARG A 438 14.37 -26.89 48.25
N THR A 439 15.34 -27.79 48.01
CA THR A 439 15.90 -27.97 46.66
C THR A 439 14.85 -28.51 45.68
N ALA A 440 14.06 -29.49 46.10
CA ALA A 440 12.96 -30.01 45.30
C ALA A 440 11.90 -28.94 45.03
N GLN A 441 11.54 -28.14 46.04
CA GLN A 441 10.59 -27.02 45.89
C GLN A 441 11.12 -25.95 44.94
N ALA A 442 12.40 -25.60 45.04
CA ALA A 442 13.04 -24.66 44.13
C ALA A 442 13.01 -25.17 42.67
N SER A 443 13.28 -26.44 42.46
CA SER A 443 13.24 -27.10 41.14
C SER A 443 11.82 -27.13 40.58
N GLY A 444 10.80 -27.42 41.38
CA GLY A 444 9.40 -27.39 40.99
C GLY A 444 8.94 -25.98 40.61
N LYS A 445 9.31 -24.96 41.39
CA LYS A 445 9.03 -23.55 41.03
C LYS A 445 9.70 -23.14 39.75
N ALA A 446 10.96 -23.54 39.51
CA ALA A 446 11.67 -23.25 38.27
C ALA A 446 10.97 -23.87 37.04
N LEU A 447 10.46 -25.10 37.16
CA LEU A 447 9.73 -25.77 36.10
C LEU A 447 8.42 -25.05 35.76
N ILE A 448 7.64 -24.60 36.72
CA ILE A 448 6.41 -23.82 36.52
C ILE A 448 6.75 -22.50 35.82
N THR A 449 7.81 -21.82 36.22
CA THR A 449 8.25 -20.58 35.55
C THR A 449 8.57 -20.82 34.09
N LEU A 450 9.29 -21.91 33.77
CA LEU A 450 9.64 -22.28 32.40
C LEU A 450 8.39 -22.54 31.54
N ILE A 451 7.42 -23.28 32.08
CA ILE A 451 6.15 -23.56 31.40
C ILE A 451 5.40 -22.25 31.09
N ASN A 452 5.34 -21.35 32.07
CA ASN A 452 4.69 -20.05 31.88
C ASN A 452 5.41 -19.18 30.81
N GLU A 453 6.76 -19.21 30.77
CA GLU A 453 7.54 -18.52 29.72
C GLU A 453 7.24 -19.06 28.32
N VAL A 454 7.13 -20.40 28.17
CA VAL A 454 6.77 -21.01 26.85
C VAL A 454 5.36 -20.62 26.44
N LEU A 455 4.41 -20.58 27.40
CA LEU A 455 3.04 -20.15 27.14
C LEU A 455 2.93 -18.67 26.77
N ASP A 456 3.60 -17.80 27.55
CA ASP A 456 3.64 -16.37 27.22
C ASP A 456 4.13 -16.15 25.79
N ARG A 457 5.17 -16.89 25.39
CA ARG A 457 5.67 -16.83 24.03
C ARG A 457 4.62 -17.31 23.01
N ALA A 458 3.94 -18.41 23.24
CA ALA A 458 2.92 -18.93 22.36
C ALA A 458 1.72 -17.96 22.21
N LYS A 459 1.33 -17.30 23.31
CA LYS A 459 0.29 -16.25 23.31
C LYS A 459 0.73 -15.03 22.52
N ILE A 460 2.00 -14.64 22.62
CA ILE A 460 2.57 -13.51 21.85
C ILE A 460 2.60 -13.86 20.37
N GLU A 461 3.14 -15.03 19.98
CA GLU A 461 3.22 -15.47 18.58
C GLU A 461 1.83 -15.57 17.90
N SER A 462 0.80 -15.95 18.69
CA SER A 462 -0.58 -16.01 18.18
C SER A 462 -1.35 -14.68 18.26
N GLY A 463 -0.72 -13.59 18.72
CA GLY A 463 -1.35 -12.27 18.86
C GLY A 463 -2.47 -12.22 19.94
N LYS A 464 -2.52 -13.20 20.84
CA LYS A 464 -3.57 -13.33 21.87
C LYS A 464 -3.18 -12.72 23.22
N LEU A 465 -1.98 -12.14 23.34
CA LEU A 465 -1.57 -11.46 24.57
C LEU A 465 -2.11 -10.04 24.56
N GLU A 466 -3.05 -9.75 25.45
CA GLU A 466 -3.56 -8.42 25.71
C GLU A 466 -2.80 -7.79 26.89
N LEU A 467 -2.45 -6.51 26.75
CA LEU A 467 -1.80 -5.74 27.81
C LEU A 467 -2.83 -5.10 28.72
N GLU A 468 -2.57 -5.16 30.01
CA GLU A 468 -3.36 -4.46 31.00
C GLU A 468 -3.10 -2.93 30.95
N ALA A 469 -4.13 -2.15 31.25
CA ALA A 469 -4.04 -0.69 31.33
C ALA A 469 -4.50 -0.22 32.72
N VAL A 470 -3.66 -0.47 33.72
CA VAL A 470 -3.96 -0.11 35.12
C VAL A 470 -3.02 0.98 35.64
N PRO A 471 -3.48 1.84 36.56
CA PRO A 471 -2.61 2.84 37.17
C PRO A 471 -1.62 2.16 38.12
N PHE A 472 -0.35 2.54 38.03
CA PHE A 472 0.73 2.00 38.83
C PHE A 472 1.80 3.04 39.18
N ASN A 473 2.53 2.80 40.27
CA ASN A 473 3.69 3.58 40.68
C ASN A 473 4.98 2.87 40.24
N LEU A 474 5.69 3.49 39.27
CA LEU A 474 6.93 2.95 38.70
C LEU A 474 8.02 2.74 39.77
N ARG A 475 8.13 3.71 40.71
CA ARG A 475 9.16 3.70 41.75
C ARG A 475 8.96 2.56 42.72
N SER A 476 7.70 2.23 43.04
CA SER A 476 7.36 1.05 43.87
C SER A 476 7.81 -0.25 43.19
N ILE A 477 7.55 -0.41 41.89
CA ILE A 477 7.97 -1.63 41.17
C ILE A 477 9.50 -1.79 41.23
N LEU A 478 10.24 -0.69 41.07
CA LEU A 478 11.70 -0.72 41.10
C LEU A 478 12.22 -1.04 42.54
N ASP A 479 11.59 -0.49 43.56
CA ASP A 479 11.90 -0.81 44.99
C ASP A 479 11.65 -2.32 45.29
N ASP A 480 10.58 -2.90 44.72
CA ASP A 480 10.32 -4.33 44.85
C ASP A 480 11.40 -5.18 44.18
N ILE A 481 11.86 -4.77 42.98
CA ILE A 481 12.93 -5.44 42.25
C ILE A 481 14.25 -5.35 43.02
N LEU A 482 14.58 -4.17 43.57
CA LEU A 482 15.72 -4.03 44.47
C LEU A 482 15.64 -4.96 45.66
N SER A 483 14.44 -5.10 46.24
CA SER A 483 14.17 -6.03 47.35
C SER A 483 14.46 -7.49 46.99
N LEU A 484 13.94 -7.92 45.82
CA LEU A 484 14.07 -9.28 45.31
C LEU A 484 15.54 -9.70 45.13
N PHE A 485 16.37 -8.80 44.64
CA PHE A 485 17.79 -9.09 44.37
C PHE A 485 18.74 -8.68 45.51
N SER A 486 18.27 -8.02 46.55
CA SER A 486 19.10 -7.49 47.66
C SER A 486 19.96 -8.55 48.35
N GLY A 487 19.42 -9.77 48.58
CA GLY A 487 20.16 -10.85 49.19
C GLY A 487 21.30 -11.36 48.30
N LYS A 488 21.00 -11.58 47.02
CA LYS A 488 21.97 -12.09 46.06
C LYS A 488 23.08 -11.07 45.78
N SER A 489 22.76 -9.78 45.65
CA SER A 489 23.73 -8.72 45.41
C SER A 489 24.67 -8.54 46.60
N ARG A 490 24.13 -8.57 47.84
CA ARG A 490 24.93 -8.51 49.07
C ARG A 490 25.90 -9.69 49.18
N ASN A 491 25.43 -10.92 48.96
CA ASN A 491 26.27 -12.09 49.05
C ASN A 491 27.43 -12.07 48.04
N LYS A 492 27.24 -11.48 46.88
CA LYS A 492 28.30 -11.28 45.89
C LYS A 492 29.10 -9.99 46.06
N GLY A 493 28.71 -9.09 47.00
CA GLY A 493 29.34 -7.78 47.14
C GLY A 493 29.11 -6.83 45.93
N ILE A 494 28.02 -7.02 45.18
CA ILE A 494 27.69 -6.22 44.01
C ILE A 494 26.88 -4.97 44.43
N GLU A 495 27.28 -3.80 44.01
CA GLU A 495 26.50 -2.57 44.22
C GLU A 495 25.32 -2.56 43.26
N LEU A 496 24.10 -2.47 43.80
CA LEU A 496 22.87 -2.39 42.99
C LEU A 496 22.19 -1.05 43.25
N GLY A 497 22.06 -0.21 42.22
CA GLY A 497 21.46 1.12 42.30
C GLY A 497 20.34 1.33 41.32
N VAL A 498 19.37 2.16 41.70
CA VAL A 498 18.27 2.60 40.85
C VAL A 498 18.18 4.13 40.85
N PHE A 499 18.02 4.71 39.68
CA PHE A 499 17.78 6.12 39.50
C PHE A 499 16.61 6.37 38.57
N VAL A 500 15.64 7.19 38.98
CA VAL A 500 14.52 7.64 38.13
C VAL A 500 14.56 9.16 38.06
N SER A 501 14.56 9.70 36.86
CA SER A 501 14.54 11.14 36.63
C SER A 501 13.30 11.79 37.25
N ASP A 502 13.48 13.01 37.81
CA ASP A 502 12.39 13.78 38.42
C ASP A 502 11.26 14.14 37.45
N LYS A 503 11.56 14.10 36.14
CA LYS A 503 10.58 14.37 35.08
C LYS A 503 9.63 13.20 34.79
N VAL A 504 9.96 12.00 35.27
CA VAL A 504 9.09 10.82 35.12
C VAL A 504 7.93 10.95 36.11
N PRO A 505 6.66 10.94 35.61
CA PRO A 505 5.48 11.04 36.47
C PRO A 505 5.46 9.96 37.54
N GLU A 506 4.83 10.26 38.66
CA GLU A 506 4.74 9.33 39.80
C GLU A 506 3.78 8.17 39.51
N LEU A 507 2.65 8.49 38.91
CA LEU A 507 1.62 7.54 38.50
C LEU A 507 1.52 7.44 36.99
N LEU A 508 1.52 6.23 36.49
CA LEU A 508 1.48 5.89 35.09
C LEU A 508 0.35 4.85 34.87
N ILE A 509 -0.22 4.82 33.68
CA ILE A 509 -1.22 3.82 33.28
C ILE A 509 -0.56 2.89 32.25
N GLY A 510 -0.57 1.60 32.52
CA GLY A 510 0.02 0.56 31.67
C GLY A 510 -0.04 -0.80 32.34
N ASP A 511 0.81 -1.73 31.92
CA ASP A 511 0.89 -3.08 32.47
C ASP A 511 2.08 -3.21 33.46
N PRO A 512 1.84 -3.10 34.79
CA PRO A 512 2.89 -3.20 35.79
C PRO A 512 3.50 -4.60 35.86
N GLY A 513 2.72 -5.66 35.56
CA GLY A 513 3.17 -7.04 35.57
C GLY A 513 4.20 -7.32 34.50
N ARG A 514 3.93 -6.93 33.29
CA ARG A 514 4.85 -7.07 32.12
C ARG A 514 6.05 -6.15 32.23
N PHE A 515 5.87 -4.93 32.72
CA PHE A 515 6.99 -4.03 33.01
C PHE A 515 7.93 -4.63 34.07
N ARG A 516 7.39 -5.16 35.16
CA ARG A 516 8.16 -5.89 36.20
C ARG A 516 8.89 -7.10 35.63
N GLN A 517 8.23 -7.88 34.76
CA GLN A 517 8.80 -9.07 34.13
C GLN A 517 10.04 -8.72 33.27
N ILE A 518 9.97 -7.66 32.45
CA ILE A 518 11.12 -7.20 31.64
C ILE A 518 12.30 -6.83 32.54
N ILE A 519 12.09 -5.95 33.53
CA ILE A 519 13.19 -5.47 34.37
C ILE A 519 13.75 -6.59 35.25
N THR A 520 12.90 -7.44 35.81
CA THR A 520 13.34 -8.60 36.64
C THR A 520 14.21 -9.53 35.80
N ASN A 521 13.88 -9.77 34.54
CA ASN A 521 14.69 -10.59 33.66
C ASN A 521 16.05 -9.95 33.37
N LEU A 522 16.08 -8.63 33.04
CA LEU A 522 17.33 -7.93 32.75
C LEU A 522 18.21 -7.83 33.99
N VAL A 523 17.70 -7.39 35.13
CA VAL A 523 18.45 -7.28 36.37
C VAL A 523 18.89 -8.69 36.90
N GLY A 524 18.02 -9.69 36.72
CA GLY A 524 18.36 -11.07 37.05
C GLY A 524 19.55 -11.59 36.25
N ASN A 525 19.61 -11.31 34.97
CA ASN A 525 20.74 -11.63 34.13
C ASN A 525 22.00 -10.85 34.55
N SER A 526 21.89 -9.57 34.85
CA SER A 526 23.00 -8.76 35.34
C SER A 526 23.57 -9.28 36.65
N VAL A 527 22.72 -9.62 37.63
CA VAL A 527 23.17 -10.23 38.92
C VAL A 527 23.80 -11.62 38.72
N LYS A 528 23.29 -12.38 37.75
CA LYS A 528 23.79 -13.69 37.41
C LYS A 528 25.22 -13.62 36.83
N PHE A 529 25.48 -12.72 35.89
CA PHE A 529 26.71 -12.63 35.12
C PHE A 529 27.73 -11.62 35.66
N THR A 530 27.39 -10.88 36.73
CA THR A 530 28.34 -10.03 37.44
C THR A 530 28.84 -10.76 38.70
N GLU A 531 30.14 -10.84 38.85
CA GLU A 531 30.76 -11.39 40.05
C GLU A 531 31.16 -10.31 41.06
N ARG A 532 31.69 -9.22 40.57
CA ARG A 532 32.10 -8.02 41.35
C ARG A 532 31.81 -6.78 40.52
N GLY A 533 31.57 -5.65 41.20
CA GLY A 533 31.29 -4.38 40.55
C GLY A 533 29.90 -3.88 40.87
N HIS A 534 29.18 -3.38 39.83
CA HIS A 534 27.89 -2.75 40.07
C HIS A 534 26.87 -3.09 38.96
N ILE A 535 25.60 -2.91 39.31
CA ILE A 535 24.45 -2.95 38.42
C ILE A 535 23.66 -1.68 38.65
N PHE A 536 23.37 -0.96 37.54
CA PHE A 536 22.70 0.31 37.63
C PHE A 536 21.47 0.39 36.69
N VAL A 537 20.32 0.61 37.29
CA VAL A 537 19.05 0.77 36.56
C VAL A 537 18.69 2.24 36.48
N ARG A 538 18.43 2.75 35.28
CA ARG A 538 18.08 4.15 35.05
C ARG A 538 16.79 4.27 34.25
N VAL A 539 15.97 5.27 34.60
CA VAL A 539 14.70 5.54 33.91
C VAL A 539 14.60 7.02 33.59
N HIS A 540 14.34 7.31 32.33
CA HIS A 540 14.15 8.67 31.79
C HIS A 540 12.96 8.74 30.84
N LEU A 541 12.54 9.98 30.50
CA LEU A 541 11.63 10.27 29.40
C LEU A 541 12.40 10.35 28.06
N VAL A 542 11.87 9.73 27.02
CA VAL A 542 12.50 9.73 25.67
C VAL A 542 12.58 11.15 25.09
N GLU A 543 11.58 12.00 25.29
CA GLU A 543 11.58 13.39 24.82
C GLU A 543 12.76 14.20 25.35
N HIS A 544 13.14 13.94 26.59
CA HIS A 544 14.29 14.63 27.18
C HIS A 544 15.63 14.12 26.64
N ALA A 545 15.67 12.86 26.21
CA ALA A 545 16.84 12.29 25.55
C ALA A 545 17.02 12.87 24.13
N LYS A 546 15.93 13.14 23.39
CA LYS A 546 15.97 13.78 22.06
C LYS A 546 16.44 15.23 22.10
N LEU A 547 15.92 16.03 23.00
CA LEU A 547 16.28 17.46 23.13
C LEU A 547 17.77 17.69 23.39
N LEU A 548 18.42 16.78 24.07
CA LEU A 548 19.85 16.85 24.35
C LEU A 548 20.72 16.41 23.16
N VAL A 549 20.17 15.62 22.23
CA VAL A 549 20.85 15.21 20.98
C VAL A 549 20.86 16.34 19.95
N ASP A 550 19.73 17.01 19.75
CA ASP A 550 19.59 18.03 18.70
C ASP A 550 20.45 19.26 18.92
N THR A 551 20.73 19.62 20.16
CA THR A 551 21.56 20.82 20.49
C THR A 551 23.05 20.61 20.25
N ARG A 552 23.57 19.40 20.04
CA ARG A 552 25.01 19.13 19.83
C ARG A 552 25.36 18.66 18.42
N VAL A 553 24.42 18.25 17.61
CA VAL A 553 24.68 17.85 16.21
C VAL A 553 25.10 19.05 15.36
N ASP A 554 24.58 20.24 15.65
CA ASP A 554 24.93 21.45 14.90
C ASP A 554 26.36 21.98 15.15
N ALA A 555 27.02 21.55 16.23
CA ALA A 555 28.37 21.97 16.55
C ALA A 555 29.48 21.05 15.99
N SER A 556 29.15 19.84 15.51
CA SER A 556 30.13 18.83 15.04
C SER A 556 30.12 18.57 13.54
N ALA A 557 29.31 19.25 12.75
CA ALA A 557 29.10 18.99 11.32
C ALA A 557 30.21 19.51 10.39
N LYS A 558 31.43 19.75 10.88
CA LYS A 558 32.61 20.11 10.04
C LYS A 558 33.83 19.21 10.28
N GLY A 559 33.62 17.91 10.46
CA GLY A 559 34.72 16.95 10.54
C GLY A 559 34.38 15.70 9.71
N SER A 560 35.29 15.35 8.82
CA SER A 560 35.23 14.20 7.89
C SER A 560 35.02 12.87 8.63
N PRO A 561 34.26 11.90 8.09
CA PRO A 561 33.92 10.63 8.75
C PRO A 561 35.09 9.64 8.94
N THR A 562 36.29 9.96 8.50
CA THR A 562 37.45 9.04 8.50
C THR A 562 38.34 9.11 9.74
N ASP A 563 38.14 10.09 10.61
CA ASP A 563 39.05 10.27 11.76
C ASP A 563 38.53 9.75 13.11
N LEU A 564 37.37 9.07 13.13
CA LEU A 564 36.79 8.49 14.37
C LEU A 564 37.35 7.11 14.77
N ALA A 565 38.30 6.58 14.02
CA ALA A 565 38.88 5.26 14.29
C ALA A 565 40.18 5.26 15.11
N VAL A 566 40.77 6.41 15.37
CA VAL A 566 42.06 6.46 16.11
C VAL A 566 42.09 7.65 17.07
N SER A 567 41.34 7.58 18.16
CA SER A 567 41.75 8.25 19.39
C SER A 567 41.82 7.23 20.50
N THR A 568 43.00 6.78 20.60
CA THR A 568 43.59 5.89 21.59
C THR A 568 43.35 6.32 23.02
N GLY A 569 43.00 5.39 23.87
CA GLY A 569 43.66 5.35 25.16
C GLY A 569 42.79 5.53 26.40
N ASN A 570 41.47 5.70 26.33
CA ASN A 570 40.67 5.52 27.53
C ASN A 570 39.99 4.17 27.51
N VAL A 571 40.53 3.24 28.25
CA VAL A 571 39.89 1.97 28.54
C VAL A 571 38.64 2.28 29.34
N PHE A 572 37.51 2.22 28.70
CA PHE A 572 36.23 2.41 29.37
C PHE A 572 35.96 1.15 30.23
N ASN A 573 35.70 1.32 31.49
CA ASN A 573 35.38 0.20 32.40
C ASN A 573 33.97 -0.36 32.19
N THR A 574 33.11 0.40 31.53
CA THR A 574 31.74 0.01 31.14
C THR A 574 31.46 0.45 29.70
N LEU A 575 30.33 -0.03 29.11
CA LEU A 575 29.89 0.40 27.78
C LEU A 575 29.51 1.86 27.66
N SER A 576 29.10 2.46 28.76
CA SER A 576 28.86 3.92 28.85
C SER A 576 30.17 4.71 28.84
N GLY A 577 31.30 4.03 28.99
CA GLY A 577 32.63 4.63 29.00
C GLY A 577 33.09 5.11 30.37
N TYR A 578 32.25 4.98 31.39
CA TYR A 578 32.54 5.32 32.78
C TYR A 578 31.89 4.29 33.69
N GLU A 579 32.47 4.06 34.84
CA GLU A 579 31.77 3.28 35.84
C GLU A 579 30.53 4.03 36.31
N ALA A 580 29.42 3.35 36.49
CA ALA A 580 28.16 3.96 36.89
C ALA A 580 28.23 4.75 38.20
N SER A 581 29.18 4.42 39.04
CA SER A 581 29.46 5.11 40.29
C SER A 581 30.30 6.39 40.15
N ASP A 582 30.95 6.61 39.01
CA ASP A 582 31.95 7.63 38.84
C ASP A 582 31.55 8.81 37.98
N ASP A 583 30.64 8.67 37.05
CA ASP A 583 30.26 9.75 36.15
C ASP A 583 28.75 9.82 35.82
N SER A 584 28.19 11.00 36.09
CA SER A 584 26.80 11.33 35.73
C SER A 584 26.60 11.60 34.24
N ASN A 585 27.67 11.82 33.46
CA ASN A 585 27.62 12.11 32.03
C ASN A 585 27.60 10.86 31.13
N SER A 586 27.63 9.66 31.71
CA SER A 586 27.50 8.38 30.99
C SER A 586 26.22 8.32 30.11
N TRP A 587 25.23 9.14 30.40
CA TRP A 587 24.00 9.33 29.63
C TRP A 587 24.23 9.84 28.20
N ASP A 588 25.24 10.66 27.98
CA ASP A 588 25.49 11.23 26.66
C ASP A 588 25.97 10.19 25.66
N LYS A 589 26.61 9.13 26.14
CA LYS A 589 27.06 8.02 25.29
C LYS A 589 25.94 7.03 24.98
N PHE A 590 24.91 6.96 25.82
CA PHE A 590 23.70 6.20 25.54
C PHE A 590 22.94 6.70 24.30
N LYS A 591 23.04 7.98 24.00
CA LYS A 591 22.37 8.62 22.87
C LYS A 591 22.94 8.18 21.52
N LEU A 592 24.25 7.94 21.44
CA LEU A 592 24.91 7.42 20.26
C LEU A 592 24.38 6.05 19.82
N LEU A 593 23.85 5.26 20.75
CA LEU A 593 23.32 3.93 20.51
C LEU A 593 21.98 3.91 19.78
N PHE A 594 21.20 4.99 19.89
CA PHE A 594 19.93 5.12 19.19
C PHE A 594 20.04 5.84 17.86
N SER A 595 21.16 6.54 17.64
CA SER A 595 21.39 7.36 16.45
C SER A 595 21.82 6.56 15.21
N ASP A 596 22.61 5.50 15.39
CA ASP A 596 23.36 4.90 14.28
C ASP A 596 22.74 3.65 13.65
N SER A 597 21.66 3.10 14.14
CA SER A 597 21.26 1.78 13.67
C SER A 597 19.90 1.65 12.99
N VAL A 598 19.00 2.64 13.05
CA VAL A 598 17.76 2.60 12.24
C VAL A 598 17.21 4.01 12.03
N PRO A 599 16.92 4.47 10.80
CA PRO A 599 16.07 5.62 10.64
C PRO A 599 14.72 5.29 11.31
N LEU A 600 14.36 6.04 12.35
CA LEU A 600 13.00 5.99 12.87
C LEU A 600 12.09 6.17 11.66
N SER A 601 11.28 5.16 11.33
CA SER A 601 10.33 5.30 10.25
C SER A 601 9.49 6.55 10.51
N ASP A 602 9.27 7.36 9.48
CA ASP A 602 8.50 8.61 9.55
C ASP A 602 7.16 8.47 10.26
N LYS A 603 6.62 7.24 10.34
CA LYS A 603 5.39 6.92 11.10
C LYS A 603 5.50 7.12 12.62
N VAL A 604 6.69 6.97 13.21
CA VAL A 604 6.87 7.24 14.66
C VAL A 604 7.14 8.72 14.89
N ALA A 605 7.79 9.39 13.94
CA ALA A 605 7.98 10.83 13.97
C ALA A 605 6.64 11.58 13.72
N GLU A 606 5.79 11.10 12.83
CA GLU A 606 4.43 11.62 12.63
C GLU A 606 3.52 11.37 13.84
N CYS A 607 3.61 10.22 14.52
CA CYS A 607 2.88 10.00 15.77
C CYS A 607 3.35 10.94 16.89
N VAL A 608 4.62 11.33 16.93
CA VAL A 608 5.14 12.23 17.97
C VAL A 608 4.90 13.71 17.61
N ALA A 609 4.91 14.08 16.33
CA ALA A 609 4.62 15.44 15.88
C ALA A 609 3.12 15.79 15.86
N ALA A 610 2.24 14.81 15.71
CA ALA A 610 0.79 15.01 15.75
C ALA A 610 0.19 15.06 17.16
N THR A 611 0.98 14.82 18.21
CA THR A 611 0.48 14.64 19.59
C THR A 611 0.98 15.70 20.58
N SER A 612 0.82 16.96 20.26
CA SER A 612 0.87 18.02 21.29
C SER A 612 -0.32 17.99 22.28
N ILE A 613 -1.18 16.96 22.23
CA ILE A 613 -2.32 16.70 23.15
C ILE A 613 -2.41 15.20 23.51
N SER A 614 -1.35 14.39 23.44
CA SER A 614 -1.49 12.99 23.84
C SER A 614 -0.91 12.77 25.24
N ASP A 615 -1.74 12.16 26.10
CA ASP A 615 -1.37 11.70 27.46
C ASP A 615 -0.31 10.59 27.46
N ASN A 616 0.19 10.17 26.31
CA ASN A 616 1.17 9.11 26.15
C ASN A 616 2.59 9.62 26.41
N VAL A 617 3.34 8.86 27.19
CA VAL A 617 4.73 9.14 27.58
C VAL A 617 5.59 7.94 27.20
N ALA A 618 6.69 8.18 26.51
CA ALA A 618 7.68 7.14 26.23
C ALA A 618 8.77 7.16 27.31
N LEU A 619 8.90 6.05 28.03
CA LEU A 619 9.95 5.83 29.01
C LEU A 619 11.13 5.12 28.35
N MET A 620 12.35 5.53 28.70
CA MET A 620 13.59 4.83 28.40
C MET A 620 14.15 4.22 29.68
N VAL A 621 14.35 2.92 29.69
CA VAL A 621 14.92 2.19 30.83
C VAL A 621 16.22 1.54 30.37
N SER A 622 17.29 1.72 31.13
CA SER A 622 18.57 1.06 30.89
C SER A 622 19.00 0.29 32.12
N VAL A 623 19.53 -0.90 31.89
CA VAL A 623 20.13 -1.78 32.88
C VAL A 623 21.57 -2.02 32.48
N GLU A 624 22.49 -1.42 33.23
CA GLU A 624 23.93 -1.51 32.98
C GLU A 624 24.55 -2.46 34.05
N ASP A 625 25.45 -3.34 33.61
CA ASP A 625 26.23 -4.22 34.48
C ASP A 625 27.71 -4.22 34.11
N THR A 626 28.56 -4.45 35.10
CA THR A 626 30.00 -4.62 34.96
C THR A 626 30.39 -6.11 34.95
N GLY A 627 29.56 -6.95 34.34
CA GLY A 627 29.76 -8.41 34.30
C GLY A 627 30.74 -8.84 33.20
N ILE A 628 30.69 -10.13 32.90
CA ILE A 628 31.56 -10.75 31.90
C ILE A 628 31.33 -10.27 30.48
N GLY A 629 30.22 -9.59 30.22
CA GLY A 629 29.79 -9.19 28.87
C GLY A 629 29.36 -10.37 28.00
N ILE A 630 29.01 -10.09 26.76
CA ILE A 630 28.52 -11.06 25.78
C ILE A 630 29.57 -11.25 24.69
N PRO A 631 30.01 -12.48 24.41
CA PRO A 631 30.95 -12.76 23.32
C PRO A 631 30.42 -12.31 21.97
N LEU A 632 31.30 -11.75 21.11
CA LEU A 632 30.92 -11.21 19.79
C LEU A 632 30.09 -12.17 18.91
N PRO A 633 30.45 -13.48 18.80
CA PRO A 633 29.67 -14.40 17.96
C PRO A 633 28.26 -14.70 18.50
N ALA A 634 27.99 -14.38 19.76
CA ALA A 634 26.68 -14.60 20.39
C ALA A 634 25.77 -13.36 20.30
N GLN A 635 26.33 -12.20 20.04
CA GLN A 635 25.58 -10.92 20.07
C GLN A 635 24.43 -10.87 19.08
N ASP A 636 24.58 -11.36 17.87
CA ASP A 636 23.52 -11.35 16.83
C ASP A 636 22.33 -12.25 17.21
N ARG A 637 22.52 -13.17 18.13
CA ARG A 637 21.54 -14.20 18.51
C ARG A 637 20.96 -14.04 19.92
N VAL A 638 21.32 -12.97 20.63
CA VAL A 638 20.94 -12.76 22.04
C VAL A 638 19.43 -12.79 22.27
N PHE A 639 18.66 -12.28 21.32
CA PHE A 639 17.20 -12.26 21.39
C PHE A 639 16.52 -13.46 20.71
N MET A 640 17.28 -14.44 20.21
CA MET A 640 16.69 -15.66 19.66
C MET A 640 16.28 -16.60 20.83
N PRO A 641 15.11 -17.24 20.73
CA PRO A 641 14.64 -18.15 21.77
C PRO A 641 15.53 -19.39 21.85
N PHE A 642 15.66 -19.93 23.06
CA PHE A 642 16.45 -21.12 23.38
C PHE A 642 17.97 -21.02 23.11
N MET A 643 18.45 -19.79 22.82
CA MET A 643 19.86 -19.54 22.59
C MET A 643 20.59 -19.17 23.88
N GLN A 644 21.78 -19.73 24.07
CA GLN A 644 22.69 -19.43 25.16
C GLN A 644 24.08 -19.15 24.56
N ALA A 645 24.78 -18.20 25.14
CA ALA A 645 26.06 -17.71 24.58
C ALA A 645 27.14 -18.79 24.51
N ASP A 646 27.11 -19.73 25.44
CA ASP A 646 28.06 -20.87 25.51
C ASP A 646 27.45 -22.05 26.27
N SER A 647 27.73 -23.28 25.85
CA SER A 647 27.27 -24.50 26.52
C SER A 647 27.91 -24.73 27.89
N SER A 648 29.08 -24.13 28.11
CA SER A 648 29.77 -24.19 29.43
C SER A 648 29.11 -23.30 30.48
N THR A 649 28.57 -22.14 30.09
CA THR A 649 27.86 -21.24 30.97
C THR A 649 26.49 -21.78 31.40
N SER A 650 25.91 -22.70 30.65
CA SER A 650 24.66 -23.40 30.97
C SER A 650 24.80 -24.27 32.22
N ARG A 651 25.93 -24.96 32.38
CA ARG A 651 26.21 -25.82 33.56
C ARG A 651 26.49 -25.03 34.82
N THR A 652 27.12 -23.86 34.70
CA THR A 652 27.55 -23.05 35.83
C THR A 652 26.45 -22.11 36.34
N TYR A 653 25.69 -21.50 35.40
CA TYR A 653 24.76 -20.42 35.73
C TYR A 653 23.29 -20.73 35.45
N GLY A 654 22.92 -21.81 34.71
CA GLY A 654 21.54 -22.22 34.42
C GLY A 654 20.75 -21.15 33.63
N GLY A 655 19.65 -21.50 33.00
CA GLY A 655 18.74 -20.57 32.33
C GLY A 655 18.02 -21.23 31.18
N THR A 656 16.83 -20.71 30.82
CA THR A 656 15.94 -21.23 29.77
C THR A 656 16.35 -20.80 28.37
N GLY A 657 17.05 -19.67 28.26
CA GLY A 657 17.34 -19.01 27.00
C GLY A 657 16.13 -18.33 26.33
N ILE A 658 15.00 -18.24 27.04
CA ILE A 658 13.74 -17.68 26.56
C ILE A 658 13.54 -16.24 27.07
N GLY A 659 14.07 -15.90 28.23
CA GLY A 659 13.77 -14.64 28.91
C GLY A 659 14.02 -13.39 28.05
N LEU A 660 15.19 -13.26 27.42
CA LEU A 660 15.50 -12.09 26.58
C LEU A 660 14.62 -12.01 25.34
N SER A 661 14.26 -13.14 24.73
CA SER A 661 13.33 -13.15 23.58
C SER A 661 11.93 -12.73 23.99
N ILE A 662 11.44 -13.14 25.16
CA ILE A 662 10.17 -12.67 25.72
C ILE A 662 10.24 -11.18 26.04
N SER A 663 11.33 -10.72 26.68
CA SER A 663 11.49 -9.29 26.98
C SER A 663 11.42 -8.44 25.71
N LYS A 664 12.04 -8.87 24.59
CA LYS A 664 11.95 -8.19 23.31
C LYS A 664 10.50 -8.11 22.81
N CYS A 665 9.80 -9.24 22.78
CA CYS A 665 8.41 -9.28 22.34
C CYS A 665 7.48 -8.42 23.22
N LEU A 666 7.66 -8.45 24.55
CA LEU A 666 6.88 -7.62 25.47
C LEU A 666 7.13 -6.11 25.25
N VAL A 667 8.39 -5.74 25.06
CA VAL A 667 8.75 -4.34 24.73
C VAL A 667 8.12 -3.89 23.42
N GLU A 668 8.15 -4.73 22.39
CA GLU A 668 7.51 -4.46 21.10
C GLU A 668 5.99 -4.33 21.23
N LEU A 669 5.33 -5.19 22.00
CA LEU A 669 3.90 -5.09 22.32
C LEU A 669 3.56 -3.81 23.10
N MET A 670 4.46 -3.36 24.01
CA MET A 670 4.30 -2.09 24.73
C MET A 670 4.68 -0.85 23.88
N GLY A 671 4.79 -1.00 22.56
CA GLY A 671 5.06 0.09 21.60
C GLY A 671 6.50 0.62 21.65
N GLY A 672 7.44 -0.13 22.22
CA GLY A 672 8.84 0.24 22.38
C GLY A 672 9.81 -0.58 21.54
N LYS A 673 11.08 -0.38 21.81
CA LYS A 673 12.20 -1.14 21.24
C LYS A 673 13.21 -1.48 22.33
N ILE A 674 13.88 -2.63 22.22
CA ILE A 674 14.97 -3.04 23.10
C ILE A 674 16.25 -3.22 22.27
N ASN A 675 17.34 -2.75 22.82
CA ASN A 675 18.67 -2.92 22.25
C ASN A 675 19.69 -3.14 23.37
N PHE A 676 20.91 -3.54 23.01
CA PHE A 676 21.99 -3.72 23.98
C PHE A 676 23.32 -3.33 23.38
N ILE A 677 24.28 -3.00 24.25
CA ILE A 677 25.69 -2.97 23.96
C ILE A 677 26.38 -3.86 24.96
N SER A 678 27.35 -4.63 24.48
CA SER A 678 28.13 -5.52 25.35
C SER A 678 29.57 -5.63 24.84
N ARG A 679 30.50 -5.61 25.78
CA ARG A 679 31.93 -5.87 25.52
C ARG A 679 32.39 -7.00 26.43
N PRO A 680 33.00 -8.04 25.86
CA PRO A 680 33.54 -9.14 26.66
C PRO A 680 34.47 -8.62 27.73
N HIS A 681 34.32 -9.16 28.93
CA HIS A 681 35.10 -8.83 30.17
C HIS A 681 34.98 -7.40 30.68
N ILE A 682 34.06 -6.60 30.15
CA ILE A 682 33.80 -5.23 30.62
C ILE A 682 32.40 -5.12 31.19
N GLY A 683 31.39 -5.63 30.48
CA GLY A 683 29.99 -5.58 30.89
C GLY A 683 29.00 -5.46 29.78
N SER A 684 27.73 -5.30 30.16
CA SER A 684 26.63 -5.15 29.24
C SER A 684 25.69 -4.02 29.68
N THR A 685 25.06 -3.39 28.70
CA THR A 685 24.00 -2.39 28.92
C THR A 685 22.83 -2.73 28.03
N PHE A 686 21.72 -3.13 28.63
CA PHE A 686 20.44 -3.34 27.93
C PHE A 686 19.58 -2.10 28.07
N THR A 687 19.07 -1.59 26.97
CA THR A 687 18.20 -0.41 26.97
C THR A 687 16.93 -0.71 26.23
N PHE A 688 15.80 -0.35 26.80
CA PHE A 688 14.50 -0.48 26.15
C PHE A 688 13.63 0.75 26.36
N THR A 689 12.69 0.93 25.46
CA THR A 689 11.65 1.97 25.56
C THR A 689 10.30 1.32 25.73
N VAL A 690 9.39 1.99 26.40
CA VAL A 690 7.98 1.58 26.53
C VAL A 690 7.08 2.81 26.48
N VAL A 691 5.89 2.66 25.89
CA VAL A 691 4.90 3.72 25.83
C VAL A 691 3.85 3.46 26.91
N VAL A 692 3.65 4.45 27.79
CA VAL A 692 2.68 4.42 28.88
C VAL A 692 1.88 5.73 28.89
N ARG A 693 0.73 5.78 29.55
CA ARG A 693 -0.06 7.00 29.68
C ARG A 693 0.19 7.67 31.01
N LYS A 694 0.13 9.00 31.05
CA LYS A 694 0.09 9.77 32.31
C LYS A 694 -1.24 9.52 33.00
N CYS A 695 -1.20 9.43 34.33
CA CYS A 695 -2.40 9.36 35.14
C CYS A 695 -2.68 10.74 35.76
N ASP A 696 -3.77 11.37 35.39
CA ASP A 696 -4.22 12.61 36.03
C ASP A 696 -4.76 12.32 37.42
N LYS A 697 -4.23 13.08 38.40
CA LYS A 697 -4.63 12.94 39.83
C LYS A 697 -6.13 13.18 40.09
N LEU A 698 -6.83 13.81 39.16
CA LEU A 698 -8.26 14.15 39.29
C LEU A 698 -9.20 12.95 39.10
N LEU A 699 -8.73 11.88 38.47
CA LEU A 699 -9.54 10.67 38.21
C LEU A 699 -9.53 9.67 39.38
N LEU A 700 -8.79 9.93 40.46
CA LEU A 700 -8.59 9.04 41.59
C LEU A 700 -9.45 9.35 42.79
N THR A 701 -10.34 10.37 42.74
CA THR A 701 -11.16 10.79 43.89
C THR A 701 -12.31 9.82 44.23
N ASP A 702 -12.72 8.95 43.31
CA ASP A 702 -13.85 8.03 43.50
C ASP A 702 -13.51 6.58 43.83
N ARG A 703 -12.25 6.19 43.80
CA ARG A 703 -11.82 4.86 44.25
C ARG A 703 -10.74 5.00 45.29
N LYS A 704 -11.09 4.78 46.58
CA LYS A 704 -10.15 4.48 47.63
C LYS A 704 -9.35 3.20 47.31
N MET A 705 -8.46 3.29 46.34
CA MET A 705 -7.41 2.33 46.17
C MET A 705 -6.29 2.66 47.16
N HIS A 706 -5.95 1.76 48.04
CA HIS A 706 -4.71 1.77 48.81
C HIS A 706 -3.50 1.61 47.86
N LEU A 707 -3.26 2.61 47.00
CA LEU A 707 -2.09 2.74 46.18
C LEU A 707 -1.09 3.61 46.94
N SER A 708 -0.27 2.96 47.71
CA SER A 708 1.06 3.31 48.18
C SER A 708 1.20 3.22 49.71
N GLU A 709 2.25 2.55 50.12
CA GLU A 709 2.96 2.92 51.35
C GLU A 709 3.26 4.43 51.22
N THR A 710 2.46 5.26 51.87
CA THR A 710 2.75 6.69 52.01
C THR A 710 4.00 6.80 52.83
N LEU A 711 5.11 7.17 52.12
CA LEU A 711 6.37 7.45 52.81
C LEU A 711 6.11 8.46 53.93
N PRO A 712 6.68 8.29 55.12
CA PRO A 712 6.41 9.15 56.27
C PRO A 712 6.72 10.61 55.92
N MET A 713 5.76 11.50 56.05
CA MET A 713 5.92 12.94 55.83
C MET A 713 6.80 13.65 56.90
N CYS A 714 7.23 12.91 57.92
CA CYS A 714 8.03 13.44 59.04
C CYS A 714 9.42 13.94 58.62
N PHE A 715 9.93 13.55 57.47
CA PHE A 715 11.26 13.94 57.00
C PHE A 715 11.21 15.22 56.10
N LYS A 716 10.05 15.71 55.79
CA LYS A 716 9.90 16.91 54.93
C LYS A 716 10.52 18.14 55.59
N GLY A 717 11.47 18.74 54.85
CA GLY A 717 12.19 19.94 55.33
C GLY A 717 13.44 19.64 56.16
N MET A 718 13.77 18.38 56.47
CA MET A 718 15.05 18.01 57.07
C MET A 718 16.18 18.17 56.06
N LYS A 719 17.39 18.43 56.60
CA LYS A 719 18.62 18.54 55.78
C LYS A 719 19.51 17.33 55.98
N ALA A 720 20.01 16.82 54.88
CA ALA A 720 20.98 15.73 54.86
C ALA A 720 22.23 16.11 54.07
N ILE A 721 23.40 15.70 54.56
CA ILE A 721 24.66 15.79 53.82
C ILE A 721 25.07 14.37 53.44
N ILE A 722 25.42 14.20 52.15
CA ILE A 722 26.01 12.97 51.61
C ILE A 722 27.50 13.19 51.43
N VAL A 723 28.31 12.31 52.07
CA VAL A 723 29.77 12.28 51.89
C VAL A 723 30.12 11.11 50.97
N ASP A 724 30.33 11.46 49.71
CA ASP A 724 30.71 10.49 48.67
C ASP A 724 31.54 11.16 47.56
N GLY A 725 32.74 10.64 47.34
CA GLY A 725 33.63 11.14 46.30
C GLY A 725 33.18 10.74 44.87
N ARG A 726 32.16 9.88 44.70
CA ARG A 726 31.67 9.40 43.42
C ARG A 726 30.32 10.08 43.06
N PRO A 727 30.32 10.97 42.05
CA PRO A 727 29.14 11.79 41.76
C PRO A 727 27.87 11.02 41.44
N VAL A 728 27.97 9.93 40.67
CA VAL A 728 26.79 9.12 40.25
C VAL A 728 26.21 8.37 41.46
N ARG A 729 27.04 7.78 42.29
CA ARG A 729 26.61 7.08 43.49
C ARG A 729 25.96 8.06 44.51
N ALA A 730 26.53 9.21 44.66
CA ALA A 730 25.97 10.30 45.48
C ALA A 730 24.61 10.76 44.93
N ALA A 731 24.46 10.84 43.60
CA ALA A 731 23.18 11.16 42.94
C ALA A 731 22.10 10.11 43.21
N VAL A 732 22.42 8.81 43.23
CA VAL A 732 21.50 7.73 43.61
C VAL A 732 21.06 7.89 45.08
N THR A 733 21.99 8.13 45.96
CA THR A 733 21.68 8.35 47.41
C THR A 733 20.82 9.60 47.56
N LYS A 734 21.16 10.68 46.90
CA LYS A 734 20.39 11.93 46.88
C LYS A 734 18.95 11.68 46.35
N TYR A 735 18.77 10.93 45.30
CA TYR A 735 17.46 10.58 44.77
C TYR A 735 16.56 9.92 45.81
N HIS A 736 17.06 8.94 46.58
CA HIS A 736 16.28 8.27 47.62
C HIS A 736 15.94 9.22 48.77
N LEU A 737 16.86 10.10 49.21
CA LEU A 737 16.59 11.10 50.25
C LEU A 737 15.58 12.18 49.78
N GLN A 738 15.65 12.60 48.53
CA GLN A 738 14.69 13.58 47.98
C GLN A 738 13.26 12.95 47.94
N ARG A 739 13.14 11.67 47.67
CA ARG A 739 11.84 10.96 47.76
C ARG A 739 11.24 11.01 49.18
N LEU A 740 12.05 11.12 50.22
CA LEU A 740 11.61 11.34 51.60
C LEU A 740 11.28 12.79 51.92
N GLY A 741 11.46 13.71 50.95
CA GLY A 741 11.21 15.13 51.12
C GLY A 741 12.34 15.89 51.83
N MET A 742 13.55 15.32 51.92
CA MET A 742 14.71 15.94 52.56
C MET A 742 15.43 16.87 51.58
N SER A 743 16.02 17.94 52.09
CA SER A 743 16.96 18.82 51.38
C SER A 743 18.37 18.22 51.50
N VAL A 744 19.04 18.00 50.37
CA VAL A 744 20.26 17.21 50.30
C VAL A 744 21.42 18.02 49.69
N GLU A 745 22.52 18.07 50.42
CA GLU A 745 23.82 18.61 50.02
C GLU A 745 24.82 17.46 49.84
N VAL A 746 25.61 17.47 48.74
CA VAL A 746 26.61 16.45 48.45
C VAL A 746 28.01 17.05 48.58
N VAL A 747 28.87 16.37 49.34
CA VAL A 747 30.26 16.71 49.46
C VAL A 747 31.16 15.52 49.16
N SER A 748 32.33 15.76 48.64
CA SER A 748 33.25 14.75 48.17
C SER A 748 34.03 14.05 49.29
N CYS A 749 34.20 14.69 50.43
CA CYS A 749 34.97 14.14 51.55
C CYS A 749 34.50 14.69 52.92
N MET A 750 34.86 13.99 54.00
CA MET A 750 34.44 14.37 55.35
C MET A 750 34.96 15.76 55.78
N LYS A 751 36.17 16.16 55.35
CA LYS A 751 36.71 17.50 55.62
C LYS A 751 35.83 18.61 55.09
N MET A 752 35.22 18.42 53.91
CA MET A 752 34.25 19.35 53.37
C MET A 752 32.95 19.38 54.16
N ALA A 753 32.47 18.19 54.62
CA ALA A 753 31.29 18.11 55.49
C ALA A 753 31.50 18.89 56.79
N ILE A 754 32.65 18.71 57.44
CA ILE A 754 33.03 19.43 58.68
C ILE A 754 33.09 20.93 58.42
N ARG A 755 33.65 21.38 57.29
CA ARG A 755 33.70 22.80 56.93
C ARG A 755 32.28 23.36 56.77
N VAL A 756 31.39 22.64 56.11
CA VAL A 756 29.98 23.05 55.94
C VAL A 756 29.33 23.20 57.31
N ILE A 757 29.54 22.28 58.23
CA ILE A 757 29.01 22.34 59.57
C ILE A 757 29.62 23.53 60.38
N SER A 758 30.96 23.70 60.30
CA SER A 758 31.65 24.77 61.02
C SER A 758 31.36 26.18 60.50
N THR A 759 31.18 26.34 59.18
CA THR A 759 30.81 27.63 58.57
C THR A 759 29.37 28.03 58.81
N GLN A 760 28.49 27.05 59.11
CA GLN A 760 27.08 27.33 59.42
C GLN A 760 26.90 27.75 60.90
N ASN A 761 27.88 27.47 61.76
CA ASN A 761 27.90 27.95 63.17
C ASN A 761 28.46 29.37 63.33
N GLY A 762 29.10 29.96 62.30
CA GLY A 762 29.56 31.33 62.31
C GLY A 762 28.46 32.27 61.82
N TYR A 763 28.21 33.36 62.52
CA TYR A 763 27.23 34.40 62.21
C TYR A 763 27.21 34.77 60.73
N ALA A 764 26.09 34.38 60.03
CA ALA A 764 25.88 34.74 58.65
C ALA A 764 25.73 36.25 58.48
N ARG A 765 26.68 36.89 57.83
CA ARG A 765 26.68 38.35 57.49
C ARG A 765 25.47 38.83 56.66
N ASN A 766 24.54 37.89 56.28
CA ASN A 766 23.40 38.19 55.41
C ASN A 766 22.07 37.60 55.89
N GLY A 767 21.74 37.59 57.16
CA GLY A 767 20.36 37.41 57.63
C GLY A 767 19.58 36.12 57.27
N ARG A 768 20.21 35.10 56.64
CA ARG A 768 19.64 33.77 56.39
C ARG A 768 20.11 32.81 57.44
N SER A 769 19.22 32.36 58.31
CA SER A 769 19.45 31.29 59.29
C SER A 769 19.85 30.03 58.54
N CYS A 770 21.09 29.63 58.53
CA CYS A 770 21.58 28.36 58.05
C CYS A 770 21.35 27.31 59.13
N ARG A 771 20.40 26.40 58.91
CA ARG A 771 20.05 25.30 59.80
C ARG A 771 21.10 24.19 59.66
N ILE A 772 21.59 23.68 60.78
CA ILE A 772 22.51 22.53 60.88
C ILE A 772 21.88 21.31 60.19
N PRO A 773 22.63 20.45 59.50
CA PRO A 773 22.08 19.20 58.93
C PRO A 773 21.59 18.25 60.03
N ASP A 774 20.45 17.61 59.76
CA ASP A 774 19.86 16.64 60.73
C ASP A 774 20.58 15.31 60.65
N ILE A 775 21.05 14.90 59.42
CA ILE A 775 21.67 13.61 59.16
C ILE A 775 22.89 13.82 58.23
N ILE A 776 23.94 13.03 58.45
CA ILE A 776 25.11 12.90 57.58
C ILE A 776 25.19 11.44 57.14
N LEU A 777 25.17 11.19 55.82
CA LEU A 777 25.37 9.85 55.24
C LEU A 777 26.79 9.77 54.70
N VAL A 778 27.53 8.74 55.13
CA VAL A 778 28.93 8.53 54.73
C VAL A 778 29.06 7.18 54.02
N GLU A 779 29.64 7.15 52.82
CA GLU A 779 29.98 5.94 52.12
C GLU A 779 31.17 5.24 52.79
N LYS A 780 31.10 3.89 52.86
CA LYS A 780 32.17 3.09 53.49
C LYS A 780 33.54 3.38 52.87
N GLU A 781 33.62 3.56 51.58
CA GLU A 781 34.85 3.82 50.85
C GLU A 781 35.42 5.19 51.20
N SER A 782 34.61 6.21 51.35
CA SER A 782 35.02 7.54 51.79
C SER A 782 35.43 7.57 53.26
N TRP A 783 34.89 6.61 54.05
CA TRP A 783 35.28 6.43 55.42
C TRP A 783 36.70 5.86 55.59
N HIS A 784 37.08 4.87 54.75
CA HIS A 784 38.41 4.25 54.82
C HIS A 784 39.53 5.19 54.40
N CYS A 785 39.31 6.04 53.39
CA CYS A 785 40.33 6.99 52.91
C CYS A 785 40.73 8.02 53.97
N GLU A 786 39.90 8.29 54.95
CA GLU A 786 40.09 9.38 55.94
C GLU A 786 40.44 8.87 57.34
N ALA A 787 40.27 7.57 57.59
CA ALA A 787 40.56 7.01 58.91
C ALA A 787 42.04 7.06 59.34
N GLU A 788 42.95 7.34 58.40
CA GLU A 788 44.38 7.48 58.67
C GLU A 788 44.82 8.93 58.96
N LEU A 789 43.93 9.92 58.86
CA LEU A 789 44.32 11.36 58.80
C LEU A 789 43.68 12.27 59.88
N GLY A 790 43.51 11.79 61.12
CA GLY A 790 43.17 12.76 62.22
C GLY A 790 41.80 13.47 62.08
N THR A 791 40.98 13.13 61.08
CA THR A 791 39.65 13.76 60.84
C THR A 791 38.68 13.48 61.99
N PHE A 792 38.92 12.34 62.67
CA PHE A 792 38.14 11.92 63.86
C PHE A 792 38.44 12.75 65.10
N GLU A 793 39.67 13.23 65.26
CA GLU A 793 40.02 14.13 66.36
C GLU A 793 39.27 15.45 66.24
N CYS A 794 39.15 15.99 65.04
CA CYS A 794 38.37 17.19 64.79
C CYS A 794 36.89 17.05 65.14
N ILE A 795 36.29 15.89 64.96
CA ILE A 795 34.87 15.66 65.33
C ILE A 795 34.73 15.54 66.86
N GLN A 796 35.72 14.92 67.53
CA GLN A 796 35.75 14.86 68.98
C GLN A 796 35.95 16.27 69.60
N ASP A 797 36.82 17.07 69.00
CA ASP A 797 37.05 18.47 69.44
C ASP A 797 35.79 19.32 69.29
N ILE A 798 35.03 19.16 68.23
CA ILE A 798 33.75 19.85 68.05
C ILE A 798 32.72 19.40 69.05
N LYS A 799 32.75 18.09 69.43
CA LYS A 799 31.85 17.50 70.44
C LYS A 799 32.23 17.95 71.86
N HIS A 800 33.53 18.10 72.17
CA HIS A 800 34.02 18.50 73.46
C HIS A 800 33.97 20.00 73.73
N ASN A 801 34.09 20.84 72.68
CA ASN A 801 34.09 22.31 72.79
C ASN A 801 32.71 22.95 72.94
N GLY A 802 31.63 22.17 73.08
CA GLY A 802 30.29 22.65 73.47
C GLY A 802 29.63 23.64 72.43
N GLN A 803 30.17 23.77 71.27
CA GLN A 803 29.72 24.76 70.29
C GLN A 803 28.45 24.34 69.51
N VAL A 804 27.94 23.10 69.67
CA VAL A 804 26.76 22.61 68.95
C VAL A 804 25.81 21.91 69.91
N HIS A 805 24.63 22.45 70.14
CA HIS A 805 23.61 21.88 71.06
C HIS A 805 23.04 20.53 70.59
N GLU A 806 23.04 20.18 69.26
CA GLU A 806 22.67 18.90 68.74
C GLU A 806 23.58 18.52 67.57
N MET A 807 24.37 17.44 67.70
CA MET A 807 25.21 16.93 66.61
C MET A 807 24.34 16.21 65.57
N PRO A 808 24.63 16.38 64.27
CA PRO A 808 23.95 15.59 63.23
C PRO A 808 24.11 14.09 63.44
N LYS A 809 23.05 13.32 63.11
CA LYS A 809 23.11 11.89 63.14
C LYS A 809 23.94 11.30 62.03
N MET A 810 24.88 10.40 62.33
CA MET A 810 25.77 9.82 61.32
C MET A 810 25.32 8.43 60.88
N VAL A 811 25.15 8.23 59.61
CA VAL A 811 24.71 6.99 58.97
C VAL A 811 25.77 6.49 58.01
N LEU A 812 26.26 5.27 58.23
CA LEU A 812 27.21 4.62 57.32
C LEU A 812 26.47 3.83 56.27
N LEU A 813 26.82 4.00 54.99
CA LEU A 813 26.31 3.25 53.86
C LEU A 813 27.35 2.21 53.45
N ALA A 814 26.93 0.96 53.25
CA ALA A 814 27.85 -0.10 52.84
C ALA A 814 27.15 -1.14 51.96
N THR A 815 27.86 -1.67 50.97
CA THR A 815 27.42 -2.81 50.14
C THR A 815 27.74 -4.12 50.88
N SER A 816 28.93 -4.20 51.47
CA SER A 816 29.37 -5.29 52.33
C SER A 816 30.21 -4.74 53.47
N ILE A 817 30.06 -5.32 54.65
CA ILE A 817 30.84 -4.96 55.84
C ILE A 817 31.09 -6.19 56.65
N SER A 818 32.31 -6.35 57.17
CA SER A 818 32.64 -7.42 58.08
C SER A 818 32.13 -7.14 59.50
N SER A 819 31.90 -8.18 60.28
CA SER A 819 31.44 -8.03 61.67
C SER A 819 32.44 -7.21 62.51
N ALA A 820 33.74 -7.34 62.24
CA ALA A 820 34.79 -6.58 62.92
C ALA A 820 34.78 -5.10 62.55
N GLU A 821 34.58 -4.76 61.28
CA GLU A 821 34.45 -3.36 60.82
C GLU A 821 33.18 -2.71 61.37
N SER A 822 32.06 -3.44 61.33
CA SER A 822 30.81 -2.95 61.92
C SER A 822 30.91 -2.63 63.42
N LEU A 823 31.59 -3.51 64.17
CA LEU A 823 31.85 -3.30 65.59
C LEU A 823 32.79 -2.12 65.80
N LYS A 824 33.85 -1.97 65.00
CA LYS A 824 34.79 -0.86 65.06
C LYS A 824 34.11 0.49 64.78
N ALA A 825 33.21 0.54 63.74
CA ALA A 825 32.46 1.76 63.41
C ALA A 825 31.51 2.17 64.52
N LYS A 826 30.84 1.23 65.19
CA LYS A 826 29.93 1.48 66.30
C LYS A 826 30.63 1.77 67.59
N SER A 827 31.72 1.04 67.94
CA SER A 827 32.47 1.23 69.20
C SER A 827 33.21 2.56 69.24
N ALA A 828 33.59 3.13 68.11
CA ALA A 828 34.19 4.44 68.01
C ALA A 828 33.18 5.59 68.30
N GLY A 829 31.89 5.29 68.40
CA GLY A 829 30.86 6.24 68.77
C GLY A 829 30.56 7.32 67.69
N PHE A 830 31.03 7.06 66.46
CA PHE A 830 30.87 8.01 65.34
C PHE A 830 29.70 7.69 64.43
N VAL A 831 29.21 6.44 64.41
CA VAL A 831 28.14 5.99 63.53
C VAL A 831 26.93 5.60 64.38
N ASP A 832 25.83 6.34 64.21
CA ASP A 832 24.57 6.04 64.89
C ASP A 832 23.89 4.79 64.32
N THR A 833 23.96 4.57 62.99
CA THR A 833 23.40 3.39 62.36
C THR A 833 24.11 3.03 61.06
N LEU A 834 23.96 1.82 60.63
CA LEU A 834 24.48 1.25 59.38
C LEU A 834 23.31 0.89 58.45
N ILE A 835 23.34 1.36 57.23
CA ILE A 835 22.39 1.00 56.19
C ILE A 835 23.09 0.18 55.09
N MET A 836 22.60 -1.04 54.92
CA MET A 836 23.11 -1.95 53.90
C MET A 836 22.45 -1.69 52.54
N LYS A 837 23.25 -1.50 51.47
CA LYS A 837 22.75 -1.39 50.09
C LYS A 837 22.17 -2.73 49.62
N PRO A 838 21.25 -2.74 48.63
CA PRO A 838 20.75 -1.60 47.86
C PRO A 838 19.83 -0.70 48.65
N LEU A 839 19.93 0.60 48.41
CA LEU A 839 19.12 1.63 49.07
C LEU A 839 17.69 1.59 48.57
N ARG A 840 16.74 1.74 49.50
CA ARG A 840 15.30 1.89 49.23
C ARG A 840 14.75 3.01 50.13
N ALA A 841 13.80 3.77 49.62
CA ALA A 841 13.25 4.87 50.39
C ALA A 841 12.56 4.39 51.70
N SER A 842 11.82 3.29 51.66
CA SER A 842 11.15 2.69 52.83
C SER A 842 12.16 2.23 53.91
N MET A 843 13.24 1.57 53.46
CA MET A 843 14.29 1.12 54.38
C MET A 843 15.02 2.30 55.04
N MET A 844 15.36 3.31 54.28
CA MET A 844 15.98 4.52 54.80
C MET A 844 15.05 5.24 55.77
N ALA A 845 13.76 5.37 55.41
CA ALA A 845 12.76 5.94 56.30
C ALA A 845 12.71 5.22 57.66
N ALA A 846 12.63 3.89 57.65
CA ALA A 846 12.62 3.08 58.90
C ALA A 846 13.90 3.28 59.71
N SER A 847 15.06 3.29 59.08
CA SER A 847 16.34 3.51 59.74
C SER A 847 16.44 4.92 60.33
N PHE A 848 15.98 5.93 59.64
CA PHE A 848 15.99 7.29 60.12
C PHE A 848 14.99 7.54 61.23
N GLN A 849 13.79 6.95 61.19
CA GLN A 849 12.83 6.99 62.32
C GLN A 849 13.45 6.46 63.58
N GLN A 850 14.18 5.33 63.50
CA GLN A 850 14.86 4.74 64.60
C GLN A 850 15.97 5.63 65.20
N VAL A 851 16.79 6.25 64.31
CA VAL A 851 17.95 7.09 64.73
C VAL A 851 17.54 8.44 65.25
N LEU A 852 16.52 9.06 64.66
CA LEU A 852 16.03 10.38 65.03
C LEU A 852 14.98 10.35 66.12
N GLY A 853 14.56 9.15 66.56
CA GLY A 853 13.56 9.00 67.63
C GLY A 853 12.17 9.48 67.27
N ILE A 854 11.88 9.65 65.99
CA ILE A 854 10.62 10.16 65.48
C ILE A 854 9.66 8.98 65.37
N GLY A 855 8.76 8.78 66.35
CA GLY A 855 7.76 7.75 66.28
C GLY A 855 7.54 6.89 67.51
N ASN A 856 8.00 7.29 68.70
CA ASN A 856 7.73 6.54 69.91
C ASN A 856 6.47 7.07 70.63
N THR A 857 5.31 6.56 70.21
CA THR A 857 4.17 6.35 71.08
C THR A 857 3.72 4.91 70.98
N GLN A 858 4.11 4.17 72.00
CA GLN A 858 3.58 2.86 72.40
C GLN A 858 3.55 1.76 71.30
N GLN A 859 4.66 1.05 71.19
CA GLN A 859 4.56 -0.44 71.08
C GLN A 859 5.83 -1.10 71.63
N GLY A 860 5.63 -1.95 72.62
CA GLY A 860 6.65 -2.66 73.36
C GLY A 860 7.56 -3.52 72.51
N LYS A 861 8.72 -3.81 73.09
CA LYS A 861 9.72 -4.76 72.61
C LYS A 861 9.07 -6.05 72.07
N GLY A 862 9.11 -6.18 70.70
CA GLY A 862 8.70 -7.41 70.04
C GLY A 862 9.78 -7.82 69.05
N VAL A 863 10.50 -8.85 69.38
CA VAL A 863 11.44 -9.62 68.58
C VAL A 863 10.87 -9.95 67.23
N LEU A 864 11.65 -9.81 66.16
CA LEU A 864 11.44 -10.35 64.82
C LEU A 864 11.21 -11.85 64.86
N SER A 865 9.95 -12.28 64.99
CA SER A 865 9.49 -13.60 64.56
C SER A 865 7.99 -13.43 64.22
N GLY A 866 7.68 -13.52 62.93
CA GLY A 866 6.30 -13.47 62.47
C GLY A 866 5.49 -14.60 63.05
N GLY A 867 4.44 -14.22 63.82
CA GLY A 867 3.34 -15.08 64.11
C GLY A 867 3.03 -15.32 65.58
N PRO A 868 2.19 -14.55 66.25
CA PRO A 868 1.01 -15.08 66.88
C PRO A 868 -0.27 -14.28 66.68
N PHE A 869 -0.22 -13.08 66.05
CA PHE A 869 -1.41 -12.23 65.94
C PHE A 869 -2.40 -12.68 64.82
N LEU A 870 -1.94 -13.46 63.84
CA LEU A 870 -2.72 -13.97 62.75
C LEU A 870 -3.55 -15.23 63.05
N ARG A 871 -3.29 -15.92 64.16
CA ARG A 871 -3.94 -17.21 64.50
C ARG A 871 -5.37 -17.12 65.03
N ASN A 872 -5.84 -15.97 65.43
CA ASN A 872 -7.11 -15.90 66.20
C ASN A 872 -8.37 -15.58 65.37
N VAL A 873 -8.23 -15.08 64.15
CA VAL A 873 -9.42 -14.61 63.35
C VAL A 873 -10.24 -15.80 62.82
N LEU A 874 -9.58 -16.87 62.41
CA LEU A 874 -10.24 -18.08 61.90
C LEU A 874 -10.50 -19.16 62.97
N SER A 875 -10.09 -18.95 64.21
CA SER A 875 -10.23 -19.94 65.29
C SER A 875 -11.70 -20.27 65.55
N GLY A 876 -12.06 -21.53 65.34
CA GLY A 876 -13.44 -22.01 65.53
C GLY A 876 -14.39 -21.81 64.37
N LYS A 877 -13.99 -21.12 63.35
CA LYS A 877 -14.77 -20.91 62.11
C LYS A 877 -14.88 -22.17 61.28
N LYS A 878 -16.05 -22.46 60.72
CA LYS A 878 -16.32 -23.62 59.87
C LYS A 878 -16.27 -23.20 58.41
N ILE A 879 -15.30 -23.71 57.66
CA ILE A 879 -15.08 -23.36 56.27
C ILE A 879 -15.28 -24.60 55.38
N LEU A 880 -16.04 -24.46 54.31
CA LEU A 880 -16.22 -25.46 53.29
C LEU A 880 -15.23 -25.20 52.12
N VAL A 881 -14.51 -26.24 51.67
CA VAL A 881 -13.62 -26.21 50.50
C VAL A 881 -14.16 -27.15 49.46
N VAL A 882 -14.46 -26.64 48.29
CA VAL A 882 -15.03 -27.38 47.16
C VAL A 882 -14.06 -27.31 45.96
N ASP A 883 -13.49 -28.44 45.59
CA ASP A 883 -12.57 -28.58 44.50
C ASP A 883 -12.61 -30.05 44.04
N ASP A 884 -12.60 -30.34 42.75
CA ASP A 884 -12.61 -31.69 42.21
C ASP A 884 -11.27 -32.44 42.47
N ASN A 885 -10.18 -31.66 42.53
CA ASN A 885 -8.84 -32.20 42.78
C ASN A 885 -8.57 -32.44 44.27
N GLY A 886 -8.40 -33.72 44.64
CA GLY A 886 -8.11 -34.12 45.99
C GLY A 886 -6.83 -33.53 46.57
N VAL A 887 -5.83 -33.17 45.77
CA VAL A 887 -4.59 -32.51 46.21
C VAL A 887 -4.86 -31.06 46.60
N ASN A 888 -5.56 -30.32 45.76
CA ASN A 888 -5.92 -28.93 46.02
C ASN A 888 -6.74 -28.83 47.33
N ARG A 889 -7.72 -29.74 47.52
CA ARG A 889 -8.52 -29.82 48.76
C ARG A 889 -7.64 -29.98 49.99
N LYS A 890 -6.69 -30.93 49.96
CA LYS A 890 -5.77 -31.16 51.08
C LYS A 890 -4.86 -29.96 51.37
N VAL A 891 -4.37 -29.30 50.34
CA VAL A 891 -3.53 -28.07 50.48
C VAL A 891 -4.34 -26.94 51.13
N ALA A 892 -5.56 -26.68 50.61
CA ALA A 892 -6.44 -25.66 51.18
C ALA A 892 -6.89 -25.99 52.59
N GLU A 893 -7.22 -27.24 52.84
CA GLU A 893 -7.58 -27.77 54.20
C GLU A 893 -6.45 -27.53 55.18
N PHE A 894 -5.23 -27.93 54.83
CA PHE A 894 -4.06 -27.76 55.69
C PHE A 894 -3.76 -26.29 55.98
N ALA A 895 -3.77 -25.45 54.95
CA ALA A 895 -3.53 -24.01 55.07
C ALA A 895 -4.53 -23.35 56.04
N LEU A 896 -5.83 -23.64 55.89
CA LEU A 896 -6.88 -23.07 56.74
C LEU A 896 -6.84 -23.62 58.17
N LYS A 897 -6.58 -24.90 58.34
CA LYS A 897 -6.43 -25.55 59.72
C LYS A 897 -5.25 -24.95 60.48
N LYS A 898 -4.15 -24.60 59.85
CA LYS A 898 -3.00 -23.92 60.44
C LYS A 898 -3.38 -22.62 61.17
N TYR A 899 -4.40 -21.91 60.64
CA TYR A 899 -4.98 -20.72 61.27
C TYR A 899 -6.15 -20.98 62.24
N GLY A 900 -6.44 -22.23 62.51
CA GLY A 900 -7.42 -22.64 63.54
C GLY A 900 -8.85 -22.85 63.04
N ALA A 901 -9.04 -22.86 61.74
CA ALA A 901 -10.37 -23.12 61.13
C ALA A 901 -10.76 -24.59 61.17
N ASN A 902 -12.04 -24.87 61.31
CA ASN A 902 -12.62 -26.19 61.09
C ASN A 902 -12.98 -26.37 59.65
N VAL A 903 -12.28 -27.21 58.91
CA VAL A 903 -12.45 -27.32 57.46
C VAL A 903 -13.17 -28.62 57.12
N ALA A 904 -14.21 -28.50 56.29
CA ALA A 904 -14.86 -29.60 55.62
C ALA A 904 -14.59 -29.53 54.10
N CYS A 905 -14.43 -30.68 53.47
CA CYS A 905 -14.11 -30.72 52.03
C CYS A 905 -15.23 -31.43 51.29
N ALA A 906 -15.55 -30.92 50.09
CA ALA A 906 -16.44 -31.55 49.13
C ALA A 906 -15.70 -31.74 47.78
N GLU A 907 -15.85 -32.91 47.16
CA GLU A 907 -15.21 -33.27 45.91
C GLU A 907 -16.03 -32.93 44.66
N SER A 908 -17.23 -32.50 44.84
CA SER A 908 -18.11 -32.06 43.77
C SER A 908 -19.12 -31.03 44.28
N GLY A 909 -19.65 -30.24 43.35
CA GLY A 909 -20.64 -29.26 43.63
C GLY A 909 -21.95 -29.87 44.20
N LYS A 910 -22.30 -31.06 43.79
CA LYS A 910 -23.50 -31.77 44.31
C LYS A 910 -23.32 -32.11 45.80
N ILE A 911 -22.16 -32.53 46.21
CA ILE A 911 -21.83 -32.84 47.64
C ILE A 911 -21.79 -31.52 48.42
N ALA A 912 -21.22 -30.47 47.84
CA ALA A 912 -21.22 -29.14 48.44
C ALA A 912 -22.65 -28.61 48.70
N LEU A 913 -23.53 -28.73 47.73
CA LEU A 913 -24.97 -28.37 47.90
C LEU A 913 -25.67 -29.20 48.96
N ALA A 914 -25.41 -30.49 49.02
CA ALA A 914 -25.98 -31.34 50.07
C ALA A 914 -25.48 -30.92 51.47
N MET A 915 -24.20 -30.49 51.61
CA MET A 915 -23.62 -29.99 52.87
C MET A 915 -24.09 -28.59 53.24
N LEU A 916 -24.54 -27.78 52.25
CA LEU A 916 -25.03 -26.44 52.46
C LEU A 916 -26.58 -26.39 52.58
N GLN A 917 -27.25 -27.54 52.68
CA GLN A 917 -28.70 -27.57 53.01
C GLN A 917 -28.94 -27.00 54.37
N ILE A 918 -29.98 -26.22 54.53
CA ILE A 918 -30.31 -25.52 55.79
C ILE A 918 -30.99 -26.48 56.76
N PRO A 919 -30.61 -26.46 58.06
CA PRO A 919 -29.65 -25.57 58.72
C PRO A 919 -28.20 -26.05 58.57
N HIS A 920 -27.30 -25.33 57.90
CA HIS A 920 -25.87 -25.62 57.94
C HIS A 920 -25.12 -24.69 58.90
N LYS A 921 -23.88 -25.08 59.25
CA LYS A 921 -23.04 -24.34 60.19
C LYS A 921 -21.73 -23.85 59.60
N PHE A 922 -21.72 -23.55 58.30
CA PHE A 922 -20.53 -23.01 57.63
C PHE A 922 -20.51 -21.48 57.67
N ASP A 923 -19.35 -20.89 57.91
CA ASP A 923 -19.09 -19.47 57.99
C ASP A 923 -18.57 -18.89 56.64
N ALA A 924 -17.95 -19.70 55.77
CA ALA A 924 -17.48 -19.32 54.45
C ALA A 924 -17.32 -20.57 53.57
N CYS A 925 -17.32 -20.36 52.26
CA CYS A 925 -17.11 -21.39 51.25
C CYS A 925 -16.03 -20.99 50.25
N PHE A 926 -15.04 -21.81 50.00
CA PHE A 926 -14.07 -21.72 48.90
C PHE A 926 -14.51 -22.66 47.79
N MET A 927 -14.68 -22.15 46.62
CA MET A 927 -15.21 -22.87 45.45
C MET A 927 -14.33 -22.74 44.21
N ASP A 928 -14.00 -23.87 43.58
CA ASP A 928 -13.31 -23.87 42.29
C ASP A 928 -14.21 -23.27 41.19
N VAL A 929 -13.66 -22.31 40.42
CA VAL A 929 -14.36 -21.65 39.28
C VAL A 929 -14.62 -22.62 38.14
N GLN A 930 -13.87 -23.69 38.01
CA GLN A 930 -14.03 -24.68 36.94
C GLN A 930 -15.15 -25.70 37.20
N MET A 931 -15.98 -25.46 38.20
CA MET A 931 -17.16 -26.26 38.48
C MET A 931 -18.45 -25.59 37.98
N PRO A 932 -18.84 -25.80 36.71
CA PRO A 932 -19.98 -25.08 36.12
C PRO A 932 -21.30 -25.35 36.81
N GLU A 933 -22.14 -24.34 36.92
CA GLU A 933 -23.57 -24.35 37.33
C GLU A 933 -23.89 -24.27 38.82
N MET A 934 -22.94 -24.01 39.71
CA MET A 934 -23.20 -24.16 41.17
C MET A 934 -23.50 -22.86 41.90
N ASP A 935 -22.87 -21.77 41.50
CA ASP A 935 -22.88 -20.50 42.25
C ASP A 935 -24.28 -19.89 42.30
N GLY A 936 -25.03 -19.93 41.21
CA GLY A 936 -26.39 -19.47 41.11
C GLY A 936 -27.35 -20.32 41.98
N GLN A 937 -27.10 -21.62 42.20
CA GLN A 937 -27.91 -22.51 43.01
C GLN A 937 -27.77 -22.24 44.50
N ILE A 938 -26.55 -21.94 44.98
CA ILE A 938 -26.32 -21.57 46.37
C ILE A 938 -27.05 -20.27 46.72
N ARG A 939 -26.97 -19.26 45.86
CA ARG A 939 -27.67 -17.98 46.01
C ARG A 939 -29.22 -18.15 45.97
N GLN A 940 -29.72 -19.09 45.20
CA GLN A 940 -31.15 -19.45 45.21
C GLN A 940 -31.59 -20.07 46.53
N LEU A 941 -30.76 -20.98 47.11
CA LEU A 941 -31.02 -21.56 48.40
C LEU A 941 -31.00 -20.50 49.53
N GLU A 942 -30.05 -19.57 49.46
CA GLU A 942 -29.95 -18.44 50.41
C GLU A 942 -31.22 -17.54 50.35
N ASN A 943 -31.63 -17.18 49.13
CA ASN A 943 -32.83 -16.39 48.92
C ASN A 943 -34.11 -17.08 49.35
N GLN A 944 -34.21 -18.41 49.18
CA GLN A 944 -35.36 -19.20 49.65
C GLN A 944 -35.39 -19.24 51.18
N ALA A 945 -34.22 -19.41 51.84
CA ALA A 945 -34.12 -19.41 53.28
C ALA A 945 -34.49 -18.05 53.90
N ASN A 946 -33.96 -16.98 53.33
CA ASN A 946 -34.28 -15.63 53.78
C ASN A 946 -35.77 -15.27 53.59
N LYS A 947 -36.43 -15.82 52.56
CA LYS A 947 -37.88 -15.70 52.37
C LYS A 947 -38.70 -16.47 53.43
N GLN A 948 -38.28 -17.68 53.76
CA GLN A 948 -38.97 -18.50 54.79
C GLN A 948 -38.83 -17.90 56.20
N VAL A 949 -37.72 -17.30 56.55
CA VAL A 949 -37.49 -16.60 57.81
C VAL A 949 -38.40 -15.34 57.90
N ASN A 950 -38.59 -14.62 56.76
CA ASN A 950 -39.46 -13.45 56.73
C ASN A 950 -40.97 -13.79 56.83
N VAL A 951 -41.40 -14.98 56.38
CA VAL A 951 -42.78 -15.43 56.48
C VAL A 951 -43.18 -15.92 57.92
N GLY A 952 -42.16 -16.47 58.63
CA GLY A 952 -42.39 -16.97 60.02
C GLY A 952 -42.33 -15.90 61.12
N SER A 953 -41.97 -14.67 60.83
CA SER A 953 -41.72 -13.61 61.85
C SER A 953 -42.75 -12.46 61.86
N ALA A 954 -43.89 -12.63 61.17
CA ALA A 954 -44.96 -11.63 61.19
C ALA A 954 -45.80 -11.57 62.53
N LEU A 955 -45.36 -12.32 63.54
CA LEU A 955 -46.10 -12.40 64.81
C LEU A 955 -45.32 -12.04 66.10
N ASP A 956 -44.04 -11.59 65.97
CA ASP A 956 -43.34 -11.12 67.18
C ASP A 956 -42.49 -9.89 66.86
N GLY A 957 -42.87 -8.78 67.48
CA GLY A 957 -42.13 -7.48 67.35
C GLY A 957 -40.84 -7.49 68.11
N GLY A 958 -39.70 -7.80 67.43
CA GLY A 958 -38.36 -7.83 68.01
C GLY A 958 -37.31 -7.42 66.98
N SER A 959 -36.70 -6.32 67.27
CA SER A 959 -35.58 -5.62 66.58
C SER A 959 -34.57 -6.52 65.86
N GLY A 960 -34.29 -6.21 64.58
CA GLY A 960 -32.98 -6.38 63.93
C GLY A 960 -32.56 -7.80 63.61
N LYS A 961 -33.24 -8.53 62.70
CA LYS A 961 -32.66 -9.79 62.15
C LYS A 961 -31.81 -9.46 60.91
N SER A 962 -30.49 -9.65 61.05
CA SER A 962 -29.52 -9.62 59.95
C SER A 962 -29.88 -10.69 58.94
N GLN A 963 -29.98 -10.30 57.68
CA GLN A 963 -30.11 -11.16 56.51
C GLN A 963 -28.89 -12.13 56.48
N TRP A 964 -29.14 -13.44 56.37
CA TRP A 964 -28.10 -14.43 56.40
C TRP A 964 -27.41 -14.45 55.03
N HIS A 965 -26.07 -14.38 55.03
CA HIS A 965 -25.23 -14.39 53.82
C HIS A 965 -23.99 -15.25 54.07
N LEU A 966 -23.74 -16.24 53.20
CA LEU A 966 -22.55 -17.08 53.21
C LEU A 966 -21.50 -16.51 52.26
N PRO A 967 -20.35 -16.04 52.73
CA PRO A 967 -19.26 -15.63 51.86
C PRO A 967 -18.77 -16.77 50.96
N ILE A 968 -18.82 -16.59 49.63
CA ILE A 968 -18.30 -17.55 48.63
C ILE A 968 -17.09 -16.94 47.96
N LEU A 969 -15.94 -17.62 48.08
CA LEU A 969 -14.65 -17.19 47.53
C LEU A 969 -14.28 -18.12 46.38
N ALA A 970 -14.14 -17.54 45.19
CA ALA A 970 -13.68 -18.25 44.00
C ALA A 970 -12.23 -18.71 44.13
N MET A 971 -11.93 -19.93 43.75
CA MET A 971 -10.57 -20.44 43.59
C MET A 971 -10.25 -20.54 42.09
N THR A 972 -9.37 -19.70 41.57
CA THR A 972 -9.06 -19.64 40.15
C THR A 972 -7.59 -19.85 39.81
N ALA A 973 -7.31 -20.46 38.67
CA ALA A 973 -5.95 -20.61 38.14
C ALA A 973 -5.49 -19.39 37.36
N ASP A 974 -6.39 -18.53 36.93
CA ASP A 974 -6.12 -17.32 36.12
C ASP A 974 -6.38 -16.03 36.92
N LEU A 975 -5.43 -15.08 36.82
CA LEU A 975 -5.47 -13.76 37.48
C LEU A 975 -6.06 -12.66 36.59
N ILE A 976 -6.82 -13.00 35.55
CA ILE A 976 -7.33 -12.03 34.59
C ILE A 976 -8.53 -11.29 35.19
N GLN A 977 -8.54 -9.96 35.06
CA GLN A 977 -9.60 -9.09 35.58
C GLN A 977 -11.01 -9.44 35.03
N ALA A 978 -11.08 -9.99 33.80
CA ALA A 978 -12.31 -10.51 33.21
C ALA A 978 -12.94 -11.65 34.03
N THR A 979 -12.10 -12.55 34.58
CA THR A 979 -12.55 -13.66 35.44
C THR A 979 -13.09 -13.16 36.79
N TYR A 980 -12.53 -12.06 37.33
CA TYR A 980 -13.03 -11.42 38.53
C TYR A 980 -14.43 -10.82 38.34
N GLU A 981 -14.64 -10.11 37.24
CA GLU A 981 -15.95 -9.55 36.92
C GLU A 981 -17.01 -10.63 36.66
N GLU A 982 -16.62 -11.74 36.05
CA GLU A 982 -17.49 -12.92 35.87
C GLU A 982 -17.83 -13.57 37.20
N CYS A 983 -16.87 -13.77 38.09
CA CYS A 983 -17.13 -14.33 39.43
C CYS A 983 -18.10 -13.46 40.25
N LEU A 984 -17.93 -12.12 40.18
CA LEU A 984 -18.85 -11.21 40.84
C LEU A 984 -20.27 -11.22 40.21
N LYS A 985 -20.36 -11.34 38.90
CA LYS A 985 -21.67 -11.47 38.21
C LYS A 985 -22.40 -12.77 38.56
N CYS A 986 -21.62 -13.82 38.83
CA CYS A 986 -22.15 -15.11 39.31
C CYS A 986 -22.53 -15.10 40.81
N GLY A 987 -22.29 -14.00 41.52
CA GLY A 987 -22.68 -13.86 42.94
C GLY A 987 -21.64 -14.30 43.93
N MET A 988 -20.37 -14.45 43.57
CA MET A 988 -19.26 -14.71 44.46
C MET A 988 -18.77 -13.42 45.15
N ASP A 989 -18.27 -13.52 46.39
CA ASP A 989 -17.88 -12.36 47.20
C ASP A 989 -16.40 -11.99 47.09
N GLY A 990 -15.57 -12.87 46.52
CA GLY A 990 -14.13 -12.67 46.34
C GLY A 990 -13.48 -13.81 45.63
N TYR A 991 -12.16 -13.72 45.47
CA TYR A 991 -11.38 -14.79 44.83
C TYR A 991 -10.01 -15.01 45.48
N VAL A 992 -9.43 -16.20 45.24
CA VAL A 992 -8.08 -16.60 45.61
C VAL A 992 -7.43 -17.31 44.44
N SER A 993 -6.19 -16.94 44.10
CA SER A 993 -5.45 -17.59 43.02
C SER A 993 -4.88 -18.95 43.41
N LYS A 994 -4.93 -19.91 42.50
CA LYS A 994 -4.19 -21.18 42.63
C LYS A 994 -2.81 -21.01 41.92
N PRO A 995 -1.69 -21.44 42.51
CA PRO A 995 -1.55 -22.15 43.78
C PRO A 995 -1.72 -21.23 44.99
N PHE A 996 -2.31 -21.78 46.08
CA PHE A 996 -2.61 -21.00 47.26
C PHE A 996 -1.33 -20.60 48.00
N GLU A 997 -1.09 -19.27 48.07
CA GLU A 997 -0.18 -18.74 49.09
C GLU A 997 -0.95 -18.61 50.42
N GLU A 998 -0.36 -19.17 51.45
CA GLU A 998 -0.97 -19.25 52.78
C GLU A 998 -1.47 -17.88 53.27
N GLN A 999 -0.70 -16.83 53.06
CA GLN A 999 -1.05 -15.47 53.44
C GLN A 999 -2.23 -14.89 52.62
N GLN A 1000 -2.31 -15.21 51.36
CA GLN A 1000 -3.39 -14.72 50.48
C GLN A 1000 -4.72 -15.36 50.85
N LEU A 1001 -4.69 -16.67 51.12
CA LEU A 1001 -5.87 -17.41 51.52
C LEU A 1001 -6.43 -16.89 52.84
N TYR A 1002 -5.52 -16.61 53.81
CA TYR A 1002 -5.88 -16.00 55.10
C TYR A 1002 -6.47 -14.60 54.90
N GLN A 1003 -5.81 -13.72 54.13
CA GLN A 1003 -6.26 -12.35 53.91
C GLN A 1003 -7.62 -12.28 53.22
N ALA A 1004 -7.88 -13.18 52.28
CA ALA A 1004 -9.15 -13.24 51.55
C ALA A 1004 -10.32 -13.50 52.49
N VAL A 1005 -10.13 -14.40 53.48
CA VAL A 1005 -11.20 -14.78 54.45
C VAL A 1005 -11.28 -13.80 55.61
N ALA A 1006 -10.16 -13.29 56.09
CA ALA A 1006 -10.11 -12.39 57.25
C ALA A 1006 -10.98 -11.14 57.06
N LYS A 1007 -11.06 -10.65 55.81
CA LYS A 1007 -11.90 -9.50 55.45
C LYS A 1007 -13.39 -9.67 55.84
N PHE A 1008 -13.90 -10.87 55.87
CA PHE A 1008 -15.31 -11.16 56.15
C PHE A 1008 -15.56 -11.39 57.67
N PHE A 1009 -14.49 -11.57 58.47
CA PHE A 1009 -14.62 -11.88 59.88
C PHE A 1009 -14.04 -10.80 60.81
N ASP A 1010 -13.42 -9.73 60.27
CA ASP A 1010 -12.85 -8.63 61.04
C ASP A 1010 -13.96 -7.64 61.44
N THR A 1011 -14.46 -7.75 62.68
CA THR A 1011 -15.64 -7.05 63.21
C THR A 1011 -15.42 -5.55 63.47
N ASN A 1012 -14.26 -4.97 63.10
CA ASN A 1012 -13.91 -3.58 63.38
C ASN A 1012 -14.01 -2.60 62.18
N GLN A 1013 -14.65 -2.99 61.08
CA GLN A 1013 -15.00 -2.05 60.02
C GLN A 1013 -16.52 -2.02 59.75
N PRO A 1014 -17.17 -0.83 59.76
CA PRO A 1014 -18.58 -0.73 59.39
C PRO A 1014 -18.74 -1.11 57.93
N LEU A 1015 -19.62 -2.04 57.62
CA LEU A 1015 -20.11 -2.39 56.29
C LEU A 1015 -20.62 -1.12 55.61
N ALA A 1016 -19.87 -0.58 54.69
CA ALA A 1016 -20.40 0.41 53.75
C ALA A 1016 -21.30 -0.34 52.77
N GLN A 1017 -22.60 -0.17 52.93
CA GLN A 1017 -23.60 -0.45 51.90
C GLN A 1017 -23.29 0.38 50.68
N ASN A 1018 -22.99 -0.31 49.53
CA ASN A 1018 -23.53 0.05 48.22
C ASN A 1018 -23.44 -1.14 47.27
#